data_dace0a1c1aa23f032d3c3c5c0bffb5ff
#
_entry.id   dace0a1c1aa23f032d3c3c5c0bffb5ff
#
_cell.length_a   1.000
_cell.length_b   1.000
_cell.length_c   1.000
_cell.angle_alpha   90.00
_cell.angle_beta   90.00
_cell.angle_gamma   90.00
#
_symmetry.space_group_name_H-M   'P 1'
#
loop_
_entity.id
_entity.type
_entity.pdbx_description
1 polymer ?
#
loop_
_entity_poly.entity_id
_entity_poly.type
_entity_poly.pdbx_seq_one_letter_code
_entity_poly.pdbx_strand_id
1 'polypeptide(L)'
;MMLRFPSHHQRTHLLLRKLTAFSMPSKHSLASSSSLPLLPVPPKYSPIPSKRFLPSPSSKPFPKTLSFSLSTHGFSSLPYPSPAPAHSQGSEDPPSDMRSLQILMHKLNGLGFDTTKCVAGSQNRLICPSCNGGDSEEISLSLFITADGCSATWMCFRAKCGWKGMTKALDDGKSSSERFIQVKKASVKREITVESLELEPLCNQLIGYFAERMISAETLKRNGIMQKKSGDGIAIAFPYWRKGNLVSCKYRDITKRFWQEKDTEKVLYGLDDIEDASDIIIVEGEMDKLAMEEAGFRNCVSVPDGAPPSVSKKEVPDEEQDTKYQYLWNCKEYLEKASNIILATDGDQPGQALAEELARRLGRERCWRVKWPMKNDVDRCKDANEVLMYLGPSALQDVIENAELYPIRGLFNFRDFFDEIDQYYYRTLGYEFGVSTGWRALDNLYNVVPGELTIVTGVPNSGKSEWIDALLCNLNESVDWKFAFCSMENKVRDHARKLIEKYVKKPFFETGYGSNAERMSVQELEEGKKWLSETFCLIRCENDSLPNIDWVLDLARAAVLRHGVRGLVIDPYNELDHQRRDNQTETEYVSQMLTKIKRFAQHHSCHVWFVAHPRQLHHWVGSPPNLYDISGSAHFINKCDNGIVIHRNRDPLAGPVDLVQVCVRKVRNKVIGNIGDAYLSYDRVTGVYKSVSEPQDM
;
A
#
# COMPACT_ATOMS: atom_id res chain seq x y z
N MET A 1 -7.57 10.45 -44.25
CA MET A 1 -8.27 11.48 -43.50
C MET A 1 -7.85 11.26 -42.04
N MET A 2 -6.91 12.05 -41.54
CA MET A 2 -6.37 11.87 -40.18
C MET A 2 -7.39 12.36 -39.18
N LEU A 3 -7.95 11.47 -38.37
CA LEU A 3 -8.76 11.83 -37.20
C LEU A 3 -7.78 12.34 -36.12
N ARG A 4 -7.78 13.67 -35.92
CA ARG A 4 -7.09 14.30 -34.80
C ARG A 4 -7.94 14.12 -33.54
N PHE A 5 -7.40 13.50 -32.51
CA PHE A 5 -8.00 13.53 -31.19
C PHE A 5 -8.06 14.99 -30.71
N PRO A 6 -9.18 15.43 -30.13
CA PRO A 6 -9.27 16.79 -29.59
C PRO A 6 -8.26 16.95 -28.44
N SER A 7 -7.53 18.06 -28.46
CA SER A 7 -6.63 18.43 -27.35
C SER A 7 -7.40 18.53 -26.04
N HIS A 8 -6.73 18.38 -24.92
CA HIS A 8 -7.29 18.40 -23.55
C HIS A 8 -8.26 19.58 -23.32
N HIS A 9 -8.03 20.72 -23.99
CA HIS A 9 -8.89 21.90 -23.92
C HIS A 9 -10.22 21.77 -24.68
N GLN A 10 -10.27 20.99 -25.77
CA GLN A 10 -11.50 20.76 -26.52
C GLN A 10 -12.42 19.74 -25.85
N ARG A 11 -11.85 18.76 -25.12
CA ARG A 11 -12.67 17.78 -24.37
C ARG A 11 -13.43 18.41 -23.19
N THR A 12 -12.85 19.38 -22.49
CA THR A 12 -13.56 20.14 -21.43
C THR A 12 -14.72 20.95 -21.97
N HIS A 13 -14.60 21.52 -23.17
CA HIS A 13 -15.69 22.27 -23.79
C HIS A 13 -16.84 21.40 -24.31
N LEU A 14 -16.56 20.17 -24.74
CA LEU A 14 -17.62 19.24 -25.17
C LEU A 14 -18.45 18.73 -23.98
N LEU A 15 -17.82 18.49 -22.83
CA LEU A 15 -18.51 18.08 -21.60
C LEU A 15 -19.40 19.21 -21.04
N LEU A 16 -18.95 20.46 -21.11
CA LEU A 16 -19.75 21.62 -20.69
C LEU A 16 -20.96 21.88 -21.62
N ARG A 17 -20.88 21.56 -22.90
CA ARG A 17 -22.03 21.70 -23.82
C ARG A 17 -23.12 20.64 -23.63
N LYS A 18 -22.79 19.44 -23.11
CA LYS A 18 -23.80 18.40 -22.81
C LYS A 18 -24.55 18.67 -21.49
N LEU A 19 -24.02 19.49 -20.58
CA LEU A 19 -24.67 19.85 -19.32
C LEU A 19 -25.62 21.07 -19.40
N THR A 20 -25.64 21.82 -20.51
CA THR A 20 -26.49 23.02 -20.67
C THR A 20 -27.81 22.77 -21.43
N ALA A 21 -28.16 21.53 -21.76
CA ALA A 21 -29.34 21.17 -22.54
C ALA A 21 -30.54 20.63 -21.72
N PHE A 22 -30.60 20.85 -20.41
CA PHE A 22 -31.81 20.62 -19.62
C PHE A 22 -32.41 21.97 -19.21
N SER A 23 -33.36 22.47 -20.04
CA SER A 23 -34.21 23.62 -19.77
C SER A 23 -35.32 23.25 -18.80
N MET A 24 -35.52 24.08 -17.79
CA MET A 24 -36.66 24.02 -16.88
C MET A 24 -37.98 24.47 -17.62
N PRO A 25 -39.09 23.85 -17.33
CA PRO A 25 -40.39 24.45 -17.67
C PRO A 25 -40.88 25.36 -16.53
N SER A 26 -41.44 26.48 -16.96
CA SER A 26 -41.99 27.58 -16.20
C SER A 26 -43.20 27.21 -15.33
N LYS A 27 -43.35 27.99 -14.24
CA LYS A 27 -44.46 28.02 -13.28
C LYS A 27 -45.82 28.31 -13.96
N HIS A 28 -46.86 27.56 -13.61
CA HIS A 28 -48.23 28.12 -13.41
C HIS A 28 -48.94 27.39 -12.29
N SER A 29 -49.70 28.21 -11.55
CA SER A 29 -50.42 28.01 -10.30
C SER A 29 -51.73 27.16 -10.46
N LEU A 30 -52.14 26.48 -9.41
CA LEU A 30 -53.39 26.59 -8.64
C LEU A 30 -53.89 25.26 -8.07
N ALA A 31 -53.97 25.26 -6.79
CA ALA A 31 -54.99 24.78 -5.85
C ALA A 31 -55.61 23.37 -5.93
N SER A 32 -55.59 22.77 -4.80
CA SER A 32 -56.62 22.03 -4.02
C SER A 32 -56.65 20.49 -4.06
N SER A 33 -56.56 20.01 -2.84
CA SER A 33 -57.28 18.90 -2.19
C SER A 33 -56.83 17.43 -2.43
N SER A 34 -56.40 16.87 -1.31
CA SER A 34 -56.79 15.58 -0.71
C SER A 34 -56.22 14.27 -1.25
N SER A 35 -55.77 13.52 -0.27
CA SER A 35 -55.62 12.07 -0.18
C SER A 35 -54.30 11.45 -0.65
N LEU A 36 -53.51 11.08 0.35
CA LEU A 36 -52.38 10.16 0.29
C LEU A 36 -52.86 8.71 0.06
N PRO A 37 -52.18 7.95 -0.77
CA PRO A 37 -52.14 6.50 -0.63
C PRO A 37 -50.79 6.06 -0.03
N LEU A 38 -50.88 5.16 0.94
CA LEU A 38 -49.83 4.43 1.62
C LEU A 38 -48.98 3.62 0.61
N LEU A 39 -47.68 3.76 0.69
CA LEU A 39 -46.72 2.90 0.03
C LEU A 39 -46.57 1.57 0.80
N PRO A 40 -46.36 0.44 0.12
CA PRO A 40 -46.29 -0.88 0.73
C PRO A 40 -44.90 -1.15 1.38
N VAL A 41 -44.95 -1.76 2.56
CA VAL A 41 -43.83 -2.25 3.34
C VAL A 41 -43.17 -3.42 2.62
N PRO A 42 -41.82 -3.49 2.52
CA PRO A 42 -41.14 -4.66 1.94
C PRO A 42 -41.17 -5.86 2.91
N PRO A 43 -41.18 -7.09 2.42
CA PRO A 43 -41.35 -8.28 3.23
C PRO A 43 -40.09 -8.60 4.05
N LYS A 44 -40.33 -9.09 5.26
CA LYS A 44 -39.34 -9.60 6.22
C LYS A 44 -38.65 -10.83 5.65
N TYR A 45 -37.35 -10.81 5.58
CA TYR A 45 -36.52 -11.99 5.29
C TYR A 45 -36.48 -12.94 6.48
N SER A 46 -36.85 -14.21 6.24
CA SER A 46 -36.70 -15.34 7.15
C SER A 46 -35.25 -15.86 7.14
N PRO A 47 -34.72 -16.38 8.25
CA PRO A 47 -33.33 -16.84 8.32
C PRO A 47 -33.17 -18.21 7.63
N ILE A 48 -32.08 -18.34 6.87
CA ILE A 48 -31.62 -19.57 6.22
C ILE A 48 -30.93 -20.45 7.28
N PRO A 49 -31.19 -21.77 7.34
CA PRO A 49 -30.61 -22.65 8.35
C PRO A 49 -29.13 -22.98 8.04
N SER A 50 -28.33 -22.90 9.10
CA SER A 50 -26.92 -23.31 9.14
C SER A 50 -26.72 -24.77 8.85
N LYS A 51 -25.93 -25.13 7.83
CA LYS A 51 -25.42 -26.48 7.60
C LYS A 51 -24.31 -26.80 8.61
N ARG A 52 -24.56 -27.83 9.42
CA ARG A 52 -23.55 -28.46 10.29
C ARG A 52 -22.46 -29.12 9.42
N PHE A 53 -21.21 -28.80 9.67
CA PHE A 53 -20.09 -29.63 9.24
C PHE A 53 -19.75 -30.63 10.33
N LEU A 54 -19.68 -31.91 9.92
CA LEU A 54 -19.19 -33.01 10.72
C LEU A 54 -17.64 -33.03 10.69
N PRO A 55 -16.99 -33.52 11.74
CA PRO A 55 -15.55 -33.60 11.80
C PRO A 55 -15.00 -34.90 11.21
N SER A 56 -13.88 -34.81 10.51
CA SER A 56 -13.08 -35.99 10.15
C SER A 56 -11.88 -36.15 11.07
N PRO A 57 -11.42 -37.36 11.32
CA PRO A 57 -10.52 -37.71 12.42
C PRO A 57 -9.06 -37.87 12.01
N SER A 58 -8.25 -37.96 13.02
CA SER A 58 -6.95 -38.58 13.20
C SER A 58 -5.72 -37.70 13.27
N SER A 59 -5.35 -37.55 14.49
CA SER A 59 -4.06 -37.22 15.08
C SER A 59 -2.97 -38.28 14.79
N LYS A 60 -1.74 -37.82 14.58
CA LYS A 60 -0.53 -38.56 15.04
C LYS A 60 0.48 -37.56 15.62
N PRO A 61 1.27 -38.01 16.63
CA PRO A 61 1.87 -37.10 17.61
C PRO A 61 3.31 -36.69 17.31
N PHE A 62 3.68 -35.55 17.86
CA PHE A 62 5.05 -35.05 17.94
C PHE A 62 5.87 -35.84 18.98
N PRO A 63 7.15 -36.09 18.78
CA PRO A 63 8.04 -36.52 19.83
C PRO A 63 8.74 -35.35 20.53
N LYS A 64 9.00 -35.62 21.81
CA LYS A 64 9.44 -34.80 22.92
C LYS A 64 10.84 -34.19 22.77
N THR A 65 10.92 -32.99 23.26
CA THR A 65 12.02 -32.31 24.02
C THR A 65 13.32 -33.11 24.29
N LEU A 66 14.42 -32.47 23.96
CA LEU A 66 15.70 -32.66 24.64
C LEU A 66 16.25 -31.31 25.10
N SER A 67 16.28 -31.16 26.39
CA SER A 67 16.97 -30.15 27.17
C SER A 67 18.46 -30.38 27.13
N PHE A 68 19.27 -29.32 26.96
CA PHE A 68 20.64 -29.32 27.41
C PHE A 68 20.96 -28.03 28.19
N SER A 69 21.53 -28.29 29.34
CA SER A 69 21.88 -27.43 30.43
C SER A 69 23.09 -26.54 30.15
N LEU A 70 23.05 -25.35 30.80
CA LEU A 70 24.16 -24.44 30.99
C LEU A 70 25.34 -25.11 31.73
N SER A 71 26.57 -24.78 31.35
CA SER A 71 27.67 -24.66 32.29
C SER A 71 28.58 -23.49 31.91
N THR A 72 28.70 -22.63 32.88
CA THR A 72 29.61 -21.48 33.01
C THR A 72 31.03 -21.96 33.37
N HIS A 73 32.04 -21.27 32.86
CA HIS A 73 33.36 -20.94 33.43
C HIS A 73 34.14 -20.21 32.32
N GLY A 74 34.78 -19.08 32.45
CA GLY A 74 35.48 -18.48 33.56
C GLY A 74 36.72 -17.78 32.96
N PHE A 75 36.92 -16.55 33.28
CA PHE A 75 37.96 -15.59 32.92
C PHE A 75 39.39 -16.17 32.85
N SER A 76 40.29 -15.66 31.93
CA SER A 76 41.47 -14.85 32.30
C SER A 76 42.35 -14.48 31.08
N SER A 77 42.58 -13.21 30.91
CA SER A 77 43.82 -12.38 30.79
C SER A 77 44.98 -12.82 29.88
N LEU A 78 45.38 -11.86 29.03
CA LEU A 78 46.64 -11.63 28.28
C LEU A 78 47.94 -11.86 29.09
N PRO A 79 49.16 -11.98 28.46
CA PRO A 79 49.80 -10.88 27.73
C PRO A 79 50.74 -11.27 26.54
N TYR A 80 51.11 -10.25 25.75
CA TYR A 80 52.24 -10.21 24.81
C TYR A 80 53.60 -10.46 25.51
N PRO A 81 54.65 -10.91 24.71
CA PRO A 81 55.66 -9.97 24.22
C PRO A 81 56.30 -10.30 22.86
N SER A 82 56.80 -9.28 22.18
CA SER A 82 57.90 -9.34 21.18
C SER A 82 59.25 -9.33 21.90
N PRO A 83 60.42 -9.68 21.29
CA PRO A 83 61.05 -9.09 20.10
C PRO A 83 61.90 -10.06 19.21
N ALA A 84 62.36 -9.53 18.08
CA ALA A 84 63.31 -10.08 17.12
C ALA A 84 64.77 -10.14 17.72
N PRO A 85 65.76 -10.80 17.03
CA PRO A 85 66.28 -10.41 15.72
C PRO A 85 66.85 -11.55 14.80
N ALA A 86 67.00 -11.18 13.56
CA ALA A 86 67.83 -11.57 12.43
C ALA A 86 68.81 -12.77 12.52
N HIS A 87 68.80 -13.61 11.45
CA HIS A 87 69.88 -13.82 10.51
C HIS A 87 69.49 -14.56 9.25
N SER A 88 70.05 -14.09 8.17
CA SER A 88 70.05 -14.47 6.75
C SER A 88 70.31 -15.96 6.47
N GLN A 89 69.58 -16.51 5.48
CA GLN A 89 70.16 -17.28 4.38
C GLN A 89 69.09 -17.41 3.27
N GLY A 90 69.54 -17.23 2.01
CA GLY A 90 68.70 -17.13 0.82
C GLY A 90 68.08 -18.47 0.43
N SER A 91 66.90 -18.36 -0.14
CA SER A 91 66.28 -19.35 -1.02
C SER A 91 65.54 -18.62 -2.09
N GLU A 92 65.79 -19.01 -3.32
CA GLU A 92 65.24 -18.47 -4.56
C GLU A 92 63.73 -18.33 -4.49
N ASP A 93 63.21 -17.15 -4.83
CA ASP A 93 61.78 -16.90 -5.00
C ASP A 93 61.18 -17.73 -6.12
N PRO A 94 60.04 -18.44 -5.90
CA PRO A 94 59.33 -19.11 -6.98
C PRO A 94 58.78 -18.10 -7.96
N PRO A 95 58.64 -18.45 -9.28
CA PRO A 95 58.15 -17.57 -10.31
C PRO A 95 56.82 -16.93 -9.92
N SER A 96 56.59 -15.66 -10.32
CA SER A 96 55.46 -14.82 -9.94
C SER A 96 54.07 -15.49 -10.09
N ASP A 97 53.92 -16.39 -11.05
CA ASP A 97 52.68 -17.10 -11.40
C ASP A 97 52.31 -18.17 -10.32
N MET A 98 53.29 -18.81 -9.69
CA MET A 98 53.02 -19.75 -8.60
C MET A 98 52.53 -19.07 -7.32
N ARG A 99 53.01 -17.86 -7.04
CA ARG A 99 52.58 -17.07 -5.87
C ARG A 99 51.14 -16.57 -6.05
N SER A 100 50.79 -16.12 -7.24
CA SER A 100 49.43 -15.66 -7.59
C SER A 100 48.43 -16.79 -7.45
N LEU A 101 48.71 -17.96 -7.96
CA LEU A 101 47.86 -19.14 -7.90
C LEU A 101 47.61 -19.60 -6.46
N GLN A 102 48.64 -19.61 -5.59
CA GLN A 102 48.50 -19.97 -4.19
C GLN A 102 47.59 -19.00 -3.43
N ILE A 103 47.74 -17.69 -3.65
CA ILE A 103 46.88 -16.67 -3.06
C ILE A 103 45.44 -16.86 -3.54
N LEU A 104 45.24 -17.10 -4.81
CA LEU A 104 43.92 -17.32 -5.42
C LEU A 104 43.21 -18.56 -4.85
N MET A 105 43.97 -19.68 -4.72
CA MET A 105 43.44 -20.92 -4.13
C MET A 105 43.05 -20.72 -2.66
N HIS A 106 43.83 -19.95 -1.89
CA HIS A 106 43.52 -19.63 -0.49
C HIS A 106 42.21 -18.78 -0.41
N LYS A 107 42.05 -17.79 -1.28
CA LYS A 107 40.80 -16.99 -1.37
C LYS A 107 39.60 -17.85 -1.74
N LEU A 108 39.74 -18.76 -2.71
CA LEU A 108 38.66 -19.67 -3.12
C LEU A 108 38.28 -20.63 -1.98
N ASN A 109 39.25 -21.20 -1.27
CA ASN A 109 38.96 -22.02 -0.09
C ASN A 109 38.23 -21.24 1.01
N GLY A 110 38.60 -19.97 1.22
CA GLY A 110 37.87 -19.06 2.13
C GLY A 110 36.41 -18.77 1.71
N LEU A 111 36.10 -18.93 0.43
CA LEU A 111 34.72 -18.83 -0.10
C LEU A 111 33.98 -20.18 -0.07
N GLY A 112 34.58 -21.23 0.46
CA GLY A 112 33.99 -22.56 0.63
C GLY A 112 34.17 -23.51 -0.56
N PHE A 113 35.01 -23.18 -1.56
CA PHE A 113 35.31 -24.09 -2.65
C PHE A 113 36.29 -25.20 -2.21
N ASP A 114 36.02 -26.44 -2.60
CA ASP A 114 37.03 -27.48 -2.51
C ASP A 114 37.98 -27.38 -3.71
N THR A 115 39.13 -26.73 -3.48
CA THR A 115 40.12 -26.49 -4.53
C THR A 115 41.14 -27.60 -4.70
N THR A 116 41.07 -28.69 -3.93
CA THR A 116 42.10 -29.77 -3.90
C THR A 116 42.33 -30.44 -5.25
N LYS A 117 41.34 -30.45 -6.11
CA LYS A 117 41.39 -31.06 -7.44
C LYS A 117 41.26 -30.05 -8.59
N CYS A 118 41.37 -28.76 -8.29
CA CYS A 118 41.21 -27.71 -9.32
C CYS A 118 42.49 -27.49 -10.08
N VAL A 119 42.37 -27.35 -11.39
CA VAL A 119 43.46 -27.11 -12.33
C VAL A 119 43.31 -25.74 -12.96
N ALA A 120 44.37 -24.92 -12.93
CA ALA A 120 44.44 -23.65 -13.64
C ALA A 120 44.40 -23.84 -15.15
N GLY A 121 43.78 -22.92 -15.90
CA GLY A 121 43.60 -22.99 -17.33
C GLY A 121 42.44 -23.89 -17.80
N SER A 122 41.67 -24.48 -16.88
CA SER A 122 40.58 -25.39 -17.21
C SER A 122 39.29 -25.08 -16.43
N GLN A 123 38.16 -25.60 -16.90
CA GLN A 123 36.90 -25.58 -16.19
C GLN A 123 36.82 -26.73 -15.19
N ASN A 124 36.72 -26.39 -13.93
CA ASN A 124 36.58 -27.35 -12.83
C ASN A 124 35.09 -27.48 -12.47
N ARG A 125 34.59 -28.70 -12.27
CA ARG A 125 33.22 -28.97 -11.85
C ARG A 125 33.21 -29.33 -10.37
N LEU A 126 32.41 -28.61 -9.56
CA LEU A 126 32.39 -28.71 -8.11
C LEU A 126 30.96 -28.74 -7.57
N ILE A 127 30.79 -29.18 -6.33
CA ILE A 127 29.58 -28.93 -5.57
C ILE A 127 29.53 -27.45 -5.20
N CYS A 128 28.40 -26.81 -5.38
CA CYS A 128 28.24 -25.38 -5.12
C CYS A 128 28.24 -25.09 -3.60
N PRO A 129 29.15 -24.28 -3.03
CA PRO A 129 29.16 -23.94 -1.61
C PRO A 129 27.89 -23.22 -1.15
N SER A 130 27.21 -22.51 -2.06
CA SER A 130 26.00 -21.74 -1.73
C SER A 130 24.72 -22.58 -1.62
N CYS A 131 24.63 -23.71 -2.31
CA CYS A 131 23.43 -24.56 -2.29
C CYS A 131 23.71 -26.03 -2.02
N ASN A 132 24.96 -26.42 -1.70
CA ASN A 132 25.44 -27.78 -1.44
C ASN A 132 24.98 -28.82 -2.45
N GLY A 133 24.80 -28.41 -3.73
CA GLY A 133 24.26 -29.29 -4.76
C GLY A 133 22.77 -29.64 -4.58
N GLY A 134 22.10 -29.11 -3.54
CA GLY A 134 20.71 -29.43 -3.17
C GLY A 134 20.56 -30.81 -2.58
N ASP A 135 19.32 -31.33 -2.52
CA ASP A 135 18.99 -32.62 -1.88
C ASP A 135 19.68 -33.84 -2.56
N SER A 136 20.21 -33.66 -3.77
CA SER A 136 20.90 -34.69 -4.57
C SER A 136 22.43 -34.52 -4.64
N GLU A 137 23.00 -33.55 -3.92
CA GLU A 137 24.45 -33.24 -3.88
C GLU A 137 25.09 -33.12 -5.29
N GLU A 138 24.38 -32.49 -6.24
CA GLU A 138 24.80 -32.40 -7.63
C GLU A 138 26.05 -31.53 -7.81
N ILE A 139 26.97 -31.99 -8.65
CA ILE A 139 28.14 -31.22 -9.12
C ILE A 139 27.68 -30.18 -10.15
N SER A 140 27.03 -29.13 -9.69
CA SER A 140 26.32 -28.16 -10.51
C SER A 140 27.08 -26.82 -10.70
N LEU A 141 28.23 -26.66 -10.05
CA LEU A 141 29.07 -25.46 -10.14
C LEU A 141 30.18 -25.64 -11.16
N SER A 142 30.38 -24.66 -12.03
CA SER A 142 31.56 -24.52 -12.87
C SER A 142 32.47 -23.44 -12.33
N LEU A 143 33.72 -23.78 -12.05
CA LEU A 143 34.78 -22.86 -11.63
C LEU A 143 35.86 -22.86 -12.71
N PHE A 144 36.13 -21.70 -13.29
CA PHE A 144 37.23 -21.49 -14.23
C PHE A 144 38.33 -20.67 -13.56
N ILE A 145 39.56 -21.18 -13.55
CA ILE A 145 40.74 -20.49 -13.05
C ILE A 145 41.59 -20.16 -14.27
N THR A 146 42.00 -18.89 -14.41
CA THR A 146 42.87 -18.47 -15.53
C THR A 146 44.18 -19.19 -15.50
N ALA A 147 44.82 -19.42 -16.67
CA ALA A 147 46.07 -20.16 -16.81
C ALA A 147 47.25 -19.49 -16.09
N ASP A 148 47.21 -18.15 -15.91
CA ASP A 148 48.15 -17.34 -15.18
C ASP A 148 47.94 -17.37 -13.66
N GLY A 149 46.90 -18.07 -13.18
CA GLY A 149 46.55 -18.12 -11.76
C GLY A 149 46.13 -16.79 -11.14
N CYS A 150 45.86 -15.74 -11.94
CA CYS A 150 45.58 -14.40 -11.47
C CYS A 150 44.13 -14.16 -11.13
N SER A 151 43.19 -14.93 -11.73
CA SER A 151 41.76 -14.76 -11.47
C SER A 151 40.97 -16.04 -11.57
N ALA A 152 39.80 -16.09 -10.94
CA ALA A 152 38.84 -17.18 -11.03
C ALA A 152 37.41 -16.66 -11.18
N THR A 153 36.61 -17.35 -11.98
CA THR A 153 35.19 -17.08 -12.18
C THR A 153 34.39 -18.36 -11.96
N TRP A 154 33.18 -18.22 -11.41
CA TRP A 154 32.31 -19.36 -11.14
C TRP A 154 30.86 -19.08 -11.42
N MET A 155 30.10 -20.14 -11.73
CA MET A 155 28.68 -20.11 -11.94
C MET A 155 28.01 -21.44 -11.58
N CYS A 156 27.01 -21.42 -10.73
CA CYS A 156 26.15 -22.55 -10.43
C CYS A 156 25.01 -22.64 -11.46
N PHE A 157 24.83 -23.79 -12.10
CA PHE A 157 23.81 -24.03 -13.12
C PHE A 157 22.46 -24.48 -12.58
N ARG A 158 22.30 -24.66 -11.25
CA ARG A 158 20.99 -24.95 -10.68
C ARG A 158 20.06 -23.76 -10.80
N ALA A 159 18.88 -23.97 -11.40
CA ALA A 159 17.89 -22.90 -11.67
C ALA A 159 17.47 -22.10 -10.43
N LYS A 160 17.44 -22.73 -9.23
CA LYS A 160 17.08 -22.07 -7.96
C LYS A 160 18.27 -21.42 -7.26
N CYS A 161 19.53 -21.66 -7.69
CA CYS A 161 20.72 -21.12 -7.03
C CYS A 161 21.33 -19.96 -7.85
N GLY A 162 21.80 -20.24 -9.07
CA GLY A 162 22.39 -19.23 -9.95
C GLY A 162 23.60 -18.48 -9.39
N TRP A 163 24.20 -18.96 -8.28
CA TRP A 163 25.32 -18.30 -7.63
C TRP A 163 26.50 -18.16 -8.57
N LYS A 164 26.96 -16.95 -8.76
CA LYS A 164 28.08 -16.62 -9.66
C LYS A 164 28.96 -15.53 -9.07
N GLY A 165 30.22 -15.54 -9.44
CA GLY A 165 31.16 -14.53 -8.97
C GLY A 165 32.51 -14.62 -9.66
N MET A 166 33.42 -13.75 -9.21
CA MET A 166 34.81 -13.66 -9.66
C MET A 166 35.68 -13.22 -8.50
N THR A 167 36.93 -13.69 -8.45
CA THR A 167 37.96 -13.19 -7.53
C THR A 167 39.30 -13.10 -8.23
N LYS A 168 40.18 -12.19 -7.76
CA LYS A 168 41.56 -12.02 -8.23
C LYS A 168 42.54 -12.38 -7.12
N ALA A 169 43.74 -12.85 -7.50
CA ALA A 169 44.82 -13.18 -6.57
C ALA A 169 45.29 -11.94 -5.78
N LEU A 170 45.51 -10.82 -6.45
CA LEU A 170 45.94 -9.55 -5.86
C LEU A 170 44.81 -8.54 -5.95
N ASP A 171 44.51 -7.85 -4.84
CA ASP A 171 43.54 -6.74 -4.81
C ASP A 171 44.33 -5.44 -5.13
N ASP A 172 44.02 -4.82 -6.24
CA ASP A 172 44.50 -3.48 -6.59
C ASP A 172 43.76 -2.47 -5.71
N GLY A 173 44.10 -2.30 -4.46
CA GLY A 173 43.78 -1.25 -3.48
C GLY A 173 42.58 -0.31 -3.70
N LYS A 174 41.60 -0.63 -4.52
CA LYS A 174 40.38 0.11 -4.73
C LYS A 174 39.17 -0.72 -4.33
N SER A 175 38.39 -0.12 -3.45
CA SER A 175 37.10 -0.57 -2.93
C SER A 175 36.28 -1.35 -3.97
N SER A 176 35.81 -2.54 -3.56
CA SER A 176 35.02 -3.50 -4.33
C SER A 176 33.59 -3.05 -4.60
N SER A 177 33.41 -2.01 -5.39
CA SER A 177 32.12 -1.63 -5.97
C SER A 177 32.21 -1.28 -7.46
N GLU A 178 33.25 -1.72 -8.14
CA GLU A 178 33.25 -1.63 -9.60
C GLU A 178 32.45 -2.79 -10.19
N ARG A 179 31.21 -2.47 -10.55
CA ARG A 179 30.38 -3.27 -11.44
C ARG A 179 31.19 -3.53 -12.72
N PHE A 180 31.44 -4.80 -13.01
CA PHE A 180 31.93 -5.16 -14.33
C PHE A 180 30.92 -4.69 -15.37
N ILE A 181 31.26 -3.60 -16.05
CA ILE A 181 30.73 -3.32 -17.36
C ILE A 181 31.26 -4.45 -18.23
N GLN A 182 30.44 -5.48 -18.47
CA GLN A 182 30.65 -6.28 -19.66
C GLN A 182 30.55 -5.26 -20.80
N VAL A 183 31.69 -4.95 -21.41
CA VAL A 183 31.68 -4.47 -22.77
C VAL A 183 31.05 -5.61 -23.55
N LYS A 184 29.72 -5.54 -23.73
CA LYS A 184 29.05 -6.32 -24.75
C LYS A 184 29.81 -5.95 -26.03
N LYS A 185 30.60 -6.89 -26.60
CA LYS A 185 30.90 -6.82 -28.03
C LYS A 185 29.55 -6.48 -28.64
N ALA A 186 29.48 -5.31 -29.28
CA ALA A 186 28.30 -4.95 -30.07
C ALA A 186 28.08 -6.16 -30.97
N SER A 187 27.01 -6.94 -30.71
CA SER A 187 26.64 -8.02 -31.62
C SER A 187 26.36 -7.33 -32.92
N VAL A 188 27.16 -7.65 -33.93
CA VAL A 188 26.91 -7.18 -35.28
C VAL A 188 25.50 -7.67 -35.59
N LYS A 189 24.54 -6.74 -35.62
CA LYS A 189 23.14 -7.06 -35.96
C LYS A 189 23.17 -7.65 -37.37
N ARG A 190 22.52 -8.81 -37.54
CA ARG A 190 22.41 -9.48 -38.82
C ARG A 190 21.50 -8.63 -39.72
N GLU A 191 22.01 -8.18 -40.86
CA GLU A 191 21.18 -7.60 -41.90
C GLU A 191 20.36 -8.71 -42.58
N ILE A 192 19.05 -8.47 -42.66
CA ILE A 192 18.09 -9.41 -43.23
C ILE A 192 17.30 -8.72 -44.35
N THR A 193 16.93 -9.49 -45.36
CA THR A 193 16.04 -9.04 -46.44
C THR A 193 14.93 -10.07 -46.63
N VAL A 194 13.87 -9.71 -47.35
CA VAL A 194 12.76 -10.60 -47.68
C VAL A 194 13.26 -11.87 -48.39
N GLU A 195 14.23 -11.70 -49.27
CA GLU A 195 14.85 -12.79 -50.02
C GLU A 195 15.71 -13.68 -49.14
N SER A 196 16.50 -13.07 -48.22
CA SER A 196 17.36 -13.84 -47.30
C SER A 196 16.59 -14.68 -46.29
N LEU A 197 15.35 -14.27 -46.02
CA LEU A 197 14.42 -14.98 -45.13
C LEU A 197 13.50 -15.94 -45.89
N GLU A 198 13.59 -16.02 -47.22
CA GLU A 198 12.74 -16.85 -48.08
C GLU A 198 11.23 -16.62 -47.81
N LEU A 199 10.83 -15.32 -47.71
CA LEU A 199 9.45 -14.98 -47.51
C LEU A 199 8.69 -14.94 -48.82
N GLU A 200 7.49 -15.54 -48.84
CA GLU A 200 6.58 -15.61 -49.98
C GLU A 200 5.28 -14.84 -49.69
N PRO A 201 4.56 -14.33 -50.72
CA PRO A 201 3.21 -13.80 -50.54
C PRO A 201 2.27 -14.82 -49.88
N LEU A 202 1.27 -14.33 -49.12
CA LEU A 202 0.29 -15.20 -48.45
C LEU A 202 -0.50 -16.05 -49.44
N CYS A 203 -0.66 -17.33 -49.16
CA CYS A 203 -1.59 -18.21 -49.87
C CYS A 203 -3.06 -17.93 -49.48
N ASN A 204 -3.98 -18.36 -50.33
CA ASN A 204 -5.42 -18.16 -50.13
C ASN A 204 -5.93 -18.72 -48.78
N GLN A 205 -5.34 -19.81 -48.29
CA GLN A 205 -5.69 -20.42 -47.00
C GLN A 205 -5.38 -19.46 -45.84
N LEU A 206 -4.21 -18.81 -45.85
CA LEU A 206 -3.87 -17.85 -44.79
C LEU A 206 -4.65 -16.55 -44.95
N ILE A 207 -4.96 -16.09 -46.15
CA ILE A 207 -5.85 -14.95 -46.38
C ILE A 207 -7.23 -15.25 -45.79
N GLY A 208 -7.77 -16.48 -46.02
CA GLY A 208 -9.02 -16.93 -45.41
C GLY A 208 -8.97 -16.94 -43.88
N TYR A 209 -7.85 -17.38 -43.29
CA TYR A 209 -7.63 -17.38 -41.82
C TYR A 209 -7.71 -15.95 -41.22
N PHE A 210 -7.17 -14.94 -41.92
CA PHE A 210 -7.27 -13.56 -41.50
C PHE A 210 -8.67 -12.98 -41.73
N ALA A 211 -9.34 -13.35 -42.82
CA ALA A 211 -10.70 -12.93 -43.09
C ALA A 211 -11.70 -13.41 -42.00
N GLU A 212 -11.53 -14.66 -41.47
CA GLU A 212 -12.28 -15.14 -40.32
C GLU A 212 -12.11 -14.26 -39.07
N ARG A 213 -11.03 -13.48 -39.00
CA ARG A 213 -10.72 -12.52 -37.93
C ARG A 213 -11.09 -11.09 -38.27
N MET A 214 -11.85 -10.90 -39.32
CA MET A 214 -12.26 -9.58 -39.83
C MET A 214 -11.07 -8.70 -40.26
N ILE A 215 -9.94 -9.31 -40.64
CA ILE A 215 -8.75 -8.60 -41.13
C ILE A 215 -8.74 -8.74 -42.66
N SER A 216 -8.76 -7.59 -43.36
CA SER A 216 -8.84 -7.50 -44.81
C SER A 216 -7.49 -7.80 -45.52
N ALA A 217 -7.55 -8.24 -46.76
CA ALA A 217 -6.38 -8.43 -47.59
C ALA A 217 -5.61 -7.12 -47.85
N GLU A 218 -6.27 -5.97 -47.84
CA GLU A 218 -5.66 -4.65 -47.92
C GLU A 218 -4.77 -4.35 -46.72
N THR A 219 -5.27 -4.57 -45.48
CA THR A 219 -4.51 -4.44 -44.24
C THR A 219 -3.30 -5.37 -44.23
N LEU A 220 -3.47 -6.62 -44.65
CA LEU A 220 -2.35 -7.57 -44.75
C LEU A 220 -1.26 -7.09 -45.72
N LYS A 221 -1.64 -6.63 -46.89
CA LYS A 221 -0.73 -6.11 -47.88
C LYS A 221 0.01 -4.85 -47.40
N ARG A 222 -0.70 -3.92 -46.74
CA ARG A 222 -0.12 -2.69 -46.23
C ARG A 222 0.92 -2.97 -45.15
N ASN A 223 0.65 -3.94 -44.27
CA ASN A 223 1.58 -4.35 -43.20
C ASN A 223 2.67 -5.32 -43.69
N GLY A 224 2.69 -5.67 -44.98
CA GLY A 224 3.68 -6.57 -45.53
C GLY A 224 3.65 -7.97 -44.95
N ILE A 225 2.48 -8.48 -44.54
CA ILE A 225 2.36 -9.82 -43.99
C ILE A 225 2.65 -10.84 -45.09
N MET A 226 3.52 -11.78 -44.77
CA MET A 226 4.00 -12.82 -45.69
C MET A 226 3.86 -14.21 -45.07
N GLN A 227 4.29 -15.21 -45.80
CA GLN A 227 4.41 -16.58 -45.30
C GLN A 227 5.83 -17.09 -45.45
N LYS A 228 6.16 -18.11 -44.65
CA LYS A 228 7.41 -18.87 -44.76
C LYS A 228 7.10 -20.36 -44.72
N LYS A 229 7.74 -21.14 -45.57
CA LYS A 229 7.70 -22.61 -45.50
C LYS A 229 8.48 -23.07 -44.25
N SER A 230 7.90 -23.89 -43.43
CA SER A 230 8.49 -24.39 -42.18
C SER A 230 8.27 -25.91 -42.09
N GLY A 231 9.24 -26.69 -42.50
CA GLY A 231 9.06 -28.14 -42.62
C GLY A 231 7.94 -28.49 -43.60
N ASP A 232 7.01 -29.35 -43.15
CA ASP A 232 5.82 -29.74 -43.95
C ASP A 232 4.67 -28.73 -43.87
N GLY A 233 4.83 -27.59 -43.17
CA GLY A 233 3.80 -26.59 -42.97
C GLY A 233 4.17 -25.18 -43.43
N ILE A 234 3.20 -24.27 -43.27
CA ILE A 234 3.34 -22.85 -43.60
C ILE A 234 3.20 -22.05 -42.30
N ALA A 235 4.09 -21.09 -42.10
CA ALA A 235 4.02 -20.13 -41.01
C ALA A 235 3.70 -18.73 -41.53
N ILE A 236 2.89 -17.99 -40.77
CA ILE A 236 2.68 -16.56 -41.01
C ILE A 236 3.95 -15.83 -40.57
N ALA A 237 4.43 -14.91 -41.40
CA ALA A 237 5.56 -14.05 -41.13
C ALA A 237 5.11 -12.61 -40.92
N PHE A 238 5.47 -12.05 -39.79
CA PHE A 238 5.25 -10.64 -39.40
C PHE A 238 6.58 -9.92 -39.53
N PRO A 239 6.86 -9.15 -40.61
CA PRO A 239 8.11 -8.42 -40.79
C PRO A 239 8.07 -7.12 -39.94
N TYR A 240 9.18 -6.82 -39.28
CA TYR A 240 9.38 -5.63 -38.47
C TYR A 240 10.22 -4.63 -39.22
N TRP A 241 9.67 -3.46 -39.48
CA TRP A 241 10.27 -2.41 -40.27
C TRP A 241 10.74 -1.24 -39.41
N ARG A 242 11.85 -0.63 -39.81
CA ARG A 242 12.36 0.63 -39.27
C ARG A 242 12.92 1.49 -40.38
N LYS A 243 12.29 2.65 -40.60
CA LYS A 243 12.64 3.58 -41.69
C LYS A 243 12.68 2.87 -43.03
N GLY A 244 11.71 2.01 -43.30
CA GLY A 244 11.59 1.24 -44.53
C GLY A 244 12.56 0.04 -44.66
N ASN A 245 13.42 -0.22 -43.68
CA ASN A 245 14.34 -1.36 -43.70
C ASN A 245 13.77 -2.51 -42.83
N LEU A 246 13.90 -3.74 -43.34
CA LEU A 246 13.52 -4.94 -42.57
C LEU A 246 14.57 -5.21 -41.48
N VAL A 247 14.19 -5.12 -40.22
CA VAL A 247 15.10 -5.23 -39.06
C VAL A 247 14.91 -6.48 -38.25
N SER A 248 13.70 -7.10 -38.30
CA SER A 248 13.39 -8.38 -37.65
C SER A 248 12.18 -9.05 -38.32
N CYS A 249 11.94 -10.31 -38.01
CA CYS A 249 10.73 -11.03 -38.44
C CYS A 249 10.30 -12.00 -37.35
N LYS A 250 8.99 -12.00 -37.03
CA LYS A 250 8.37 -12.95 -36.12
C LYS A 250 7.46 -13.89 -36.89
N TYR A 251 7.44 -15.12 -36.49
CA TYR A 251 6.67 -16.16 -37.15
C TYR A 251 5.65 -16.78 -36.22
N ARG A 252 4.54 -17.22 -36.81
CA ARG A 252 3.48 -17.96 -36.13
C ARG A 252 3.00 -19.11 -37.00
N ASP A 253 3.08 -20.31 -36.49
CA ASP A 253 2.50 -21.47 -37.19
C ASP A 253 1.00 -21.66 -36.89
N ILE A 254 0.36 -22.59 -37.58
CA ILE A 254 -1.05 -22.93 -37.41
C ILE A 254 -1.37 -23.50 -35.99
N THR A 255 -0.36 -24.03 -35.30
CA THR A 255 -0.49 -24.55 -33.93
C THR A 255 -0.27 -23.50 -32.85
N LYS A 256 -0.20 -22.21 -33.22
CA LYS A 256 0.07 -21.06 -32.39
C LYS A 256 1.45 -21.06 -31.70
N ARG A 257 2.46 -21.73 -32.26
CA ARG A 257 3.84 -21.58 -31.81
C ARG A 257 4.44 -20.35 -32.46
N PHE A 258 5.16 -19.57 -31.63
CA PHE A 258 5.81 -18.34 -32.07
C PHE A 258 7.33 -18.48 -31.99
N TRP A 259 8.04 -17.89 -32.94
CA TRP A 259 9.48 -17.70 -32.88
C TRP A 259 9.87 -16.45 -33.64
N GLN A 260 11.06 -15.94 -33.39
CA GLN A 260 11.58 -14.72 -33.98
C GLN A 260 12.97 -14.97 -34.53
N GLU A 261 13.38 -14.22 -35.58
CA GLU A 261 14.72 -14.30 -36.13
C GLU A 261 15.77 -13.97 -35.07
N LYS A 262 16.87 -14.77 -35.07
CA LYS A 262 17.96 -14.60 -34.10
C LYS A 262 18.91 -13.49 -34.56
N ASP A 263 19.55 -12.84 -33.60
CA ASP A 263 20.55 -11.79 -33.80
C ASP A 263 20.06 -10.60 -34.64
N THR A 264 18.75 -10.33 -34.60
CA THR A 264 18.08 -9.22 -35.25
C THR A 264 17.74 -8.11 -34.23
N GLU A 265 17.31 -6.95 -34.75
CA GLU A 265 16.96 -5.83 -33.86
C GLU A 265 15.59 -6.07 -33.21
N LYS A 266 15.50 -5.90 -31.87
CA LYS A 266 14.23 -5.92 -31.16
C LYS A 266 13.62 -4.54 -31.21
N VAL A 267 12.52 -4.39 -31.93
CA VAL A 267 11.72 -3.15 -32.02
C VAL A 267 10.23 -3.47 -31.85
N LEU A 268 9.40 -2.47 -31.74
CA LEU A 268 7.95 -2.61 -31.79
C LEU A 268 7.50 -2.98 -33.20
N TYR A 269 6.47 -3.83 -33.34
CA TYR A 269 5.85 -4.12 -34.62
C TYR A 269 4.99 -2.94 -35.06
N GLY A 270 5.09 -2.53 -36.30
CA GLY A 270 4.43 -1.34 -36.85
C GLY A 270 5.11 -0.02 -36.49
N LEU A 271 6.43 -0.05 -36.18
CA LEU A 271 7.18 1.11 -35.71
C LEU A 271 7.12 2.31 -36.68
N ASP A 272 7.18 2.08 -37.99
CA ASP A 272 7.14 3.14 -39.00
C ASP A 272 5.76 3.85 -39.05
N ASP A 273 4.70 3.22 -38.55
CA ASP A 273 3.36 3.81 -38.49
C ASP A 273 3.22 4.90 -37.43
N ILE A 274 4.21 5.00 -36.51
CA ILE A 274 4.18 5.98 -35.40
C ILE A 274 5.28 7.04 -35.49
N GLU A 275 6.00 7.16 -36.61
CA GLU A 275 7.19 8.03 -36.73
C GLU A 275 6.88 9.50 -36.37
N ASP A 276 5.71 10.02 -36.76
CA ASP A 276 5.30 11.39 -36.50
C ASP A 276 3.98 11.46 -35.68
N ALA A 277 3.63 10.36 -34.99
CA ALA A 277 2.38 10.31 -34.21
C ALA A 277 2.55 10.94 -32.83
N SER A 278 1.67 11.91 -32.49
CA SER A 278 1.57 12.47 -31.14
C SER A 278 0.79 11.60 -30.17
N ASP A 279 -0.12 10.78 -30.71
CA ASP A 279 -0.97 9.85 -29.98
C ASP A 279 -0.69 8.45 -30.54
N ILE A 280 -0.30 7.52 -29.68
CA ILE A 280 0.02 6.14 -30.09
C ILE A 280 -0.78 5.13 -29.29
N ILE A 281 -1.04 3.98 -29.90
CA ILE A 281 -1.69 2.84 -29.28
C ILE A 281 -0.69 1.71 -29.19
N ILE A 282 -0.56 1.10 -28.01
CA ILE A 282 0.30 -0.08 -27.81
C ILE A 282 -0.59 -1.26 -27.44
N VAL A 283 -0.54 -2.31 -28.26
CA VAL A 283 -1.23 -3.59 -28.07
C VAL A 283 -0.26 -4.73 -27.75
N GLU A 284 -0.77 -5.89 -27.34
CA GLU A 284 0.07 -7.04 -26.98
C GLU A 284 0.53 -7.84 -28.19
N GLY A 285 -0.33 -8.04 -29.19
CA GLY A 285 -0.08 -8.93 -30.32
C GLY A 285 -0.14 -8.24 -31.69
N GLU A 286 0.52 -8.85 -32.70
CA GLU A 286 0.49 -8.37 -34.07
C GLU A 286 -0.93 -8.42 -34.66
N MET A 287 -1.75 -9.41 -34.24
CA MET A 287 -3.13 -9.55 -34.68
C MET A 287 -3.99 -8.37 -34.20
N ASP A 288 -3.76 -7.92 -32.98
CA ASP A 288 -4.47 -6.77 -32.39
C ASP A 288 -4.09 -5.47 -33.09
N LYS A 289 -2.81 -5.32 -33.49
CA LYS A 289 -2.38 -4.18 -34.30
C LYS A 289 -3.10 -4.15 -35.65
N LEU A 290 -3.27 -5.31 -36.29
CA LEU A 290 -4.02 -5.39 -37.56
C LEU A 290 -5.52 -5.09 -37.33
N ALA A 291 -6.10 -5.55 -36.23
CA ALA A 291 -7.48 -5.27 -35.86
C ALA A 291 -7.71 -3.77 -35.58
N MET A 292 -6.75 -3.10 -34.92
CA MET A 292 -6.80 -1.64 -34.71
C MET A 292 -6.82 -0.89 -36.04
N GLU A 293 -6.09 -1.36 -37.04
CA GLU A 293 -6.07 -0.75 -38.35
C GLU A 293 -7.40 -0.89 -39.10
N GLU A 294 -8.06 -2.04 -38.99
CA GLU A 294 -9.42 -2.23 -39.51
C GLU A 294 -10.44 -1.25 -38.91
N ALA A 295 -10.22 -0.86 -37.63
CA ALA A 295 -10.98 0.17 -36.97
C ALA A 295 -10.52 1.61 -37.31
N GLY A 296 -9.52 1.77 -38.20
CA GLY A 296 -9.02 3.07 -38.66
C GLY A 296 -7.84 3.64 -37.88
N PHE A 297 -7.29 2.91 -36.88
CA PHE A 297 -6.12 3.34 -36.09
C PHE A 297 -4.83 2.80 -36.68
N ARG A 298 -4.13 3.63 -37.47
CA ARG A 298 -2.82 3.29 -38.04
C ARG A 298 -1.67 3.57 -37.08
N ASN A 299 -1.84 4.51 -36.15
CA ASN A 299 -0.87 4.89 -35.12
C ASN A 299 -0.78 3.85 -33.98
N CYS A 300 -0.77 2.58 -34.33
CA CYS A 300 -0.76 1.44 -33.43
C CYS A 300 0.47 0.56 -33.62
N VAL A 301 1.08 0.15 -32.51
CA VAL A 301 2.21 -0.78 -32.48
C VAL A 301 1.93 -1.93 -31.52
N SER A 302 2.60 -3.09 -31.75
CA SER A 302 2.55 -4.18 -30.79
C SER A 302 3.93 -4.53 -30.21
N VAL A 303 3.93 -5.11 -28.99
CA VAL A 303 5.17 -5.56 -28.36
C VAL A 303 5.65 -6.88 -28.96
N PRO A 304 7.00 -7.09 -29.12
CA PRO A 304 7.52 -8.30 -29.77
C PRO A 304 7.49 -9.55 -28.87
N ASP A 305 7.64 -9.38 -27.55
CA ASP A 305 7.95 -10.46 -26.60
C ASP A 305 6.75 -10.94 -25.75
N GLY A 306 5.54 -10.44 -26.00
CA GLY A 306 4.33 -10.79 -25.21
C GLY A 306 4.37 -10.33 -23.76
N ALA A 307 3.32 -10.67 -22.98
CA ALA A 307 3.12 -10.18 -21.62
C ALA A 307 3.92 -10.95 -20.55
N PRO A 308 4.34 -10.29 -19.47
CA PRO A 308 4.90 -10.96 -18.30
C PRO A 308 3.79 -11.59 -17.45
N PRO A 309 4.05 -12.69 -16.72
CA PRO A 309 3.03 -13.33 -15.87
C PRO A 309 2.61 -12.48 -14.68
N SER A 310 3.44 -11.52 -14.26
CA SER A 310 3.16 -10.58 -13.18
C SER A 310 4.06 -9.35 -13.22
N VAL A 311 3.64 -8.28 -12.57
CA VAL A 311 4.41 -7.04 -12.42
C VAL A 311 5.65 -7.26 -11.56
N SER A 312 6.79 -6.70 -11.96
CA SER A 312 8.02 -6.74 -11.17
C SER A 312 7.88 -5.93 -9.88
N LYS A 313 8.28 -6.53 -8.75
CA LYS A 313 8.36 -5.83 -7.46
C LYS A 313 9.60 -4.95 -7.33
N LYS A 314 10.57 -5.07 -8.25
CA LYS A 314 11.80 -4.27 -8.26
C LYS A 314 11.55 -2.92 -8.93
N GLU A 315 12.40 -1.96 -8.62
CA GLU A 315 12.46 -0.71 -9.37
C GLU A 315 12.76 -0.97 -10.85
N VAL A 316 12.36 -0.04 -11.70
CA VAL A 316 12.65 -0.11 -13.13
C VAL A 316 14.17 -0.01 -13.31
N PRO A 317 14.82 -0.96 -13.98
CA PRO A 317 16.26 -0.88 -14.24
C PRO A 317 16.59 0.28 -15.18
N ASP A 318 17.84 0.72 -15.16
CA ASP A 318 18.37 1.64 -16.16
C ASP A 318 18.22 1.05 -17.59
N GLU A 319 18.08 1.90 -18.60
CA GLU A 319 17.83 1.52 -20.00
C GLU A 319 18.77 0.44 -20.52
N GLU A 320 20.07 0.51 -20.19
CA GLU A 320 21.09 -0.47 -20.60
C GLU A 320 20.94 -1.85 -19.93
N GLN A 321 20.30 -1.89 -18.76
CA GLN A 321 20.13 -3.10 -17.94
C GLN A 321 18.75 -3.74 -18.14
N ASP A 322 17.80 -3.03 -18.74
CA ASP A 322 16.43 -3.48 -18.95
C ASP A 322 16.30 -4.35 -20.21
N THR A 323 17.01 -5.46 -20.23
CA THR A 323 17.10 -6.35 -21.39
C THR A 323 15.77 -6.96 -21.83
N LYS A 324 14.81 -7.10 -20.88
CA LYS A 324 13.47 -7.65 -21.17
C LYS A 324 12.64 -6.67 -22.01
N TYR A 325 12.78 -5.37 -21.77
CA TYR A 325 12.06 -4.32 -22.46
C TYR A 325 12.95 -3.51 -23.39
N GLN A 326 14.05 -4.13 -23.86
CA GLN A 326 15.01 -3.52 -24.77
C GLN A 326 14.36 -2.91 -26.02
N TYR A 327 13.25 -3.48 -26.47
CA TYR A 327 12.49 -2.97 -27.62
C TYR A 327 11.93 -1.57 -27.38
N LEU A 328 11.59 -1.18 -26.16
CA LEU A 328 11.17 0.19 -25.84
C LEU A 328 12.33 1.17 -25.99
N TRP A 329 13.48 0.81 -25.45
CA TRP A 329 14.67 1.64 -25.48
C TRP A 329 15.26 1.76 -26.89
N ASN A 330 15.16 0.71 -27.68
CA ASN A 330 15.51 0.76 -29.11
C ASN A 330 14.56 1.65 -29.92
N CYS A 331 13.33 1.87 -29.46
CA CYS A 331 12.31 2.72 -30.10
C CYS A 331 12.13 4.08 -29.41
N LYS A 332 13.04 4.46 -28.49
CA LYS A 332 12.92 5.63 -27.62
C LYS A 332 12.64 6.92 -28.41
N GLU A 333 13.32 7.14 -29.52
CA GLU A 333 13.15 8.33 -30.38
C GLU A 333 11.72 8.53 -30.93
N TYR A 334 10.96 7.42 -31.11
CA TYR A 334 9.56 7.44 -31.53
C TYR A 334 8.64 7.65 -30.34
N LEU A 335 8.90 6.93 -29.24
CA LEU A 335 8.07 6.95 -28.05
C LEU A 335 8.15 8.27 -27.28
N GLU A 336 9.27 8.97 -27.31
CA GLU A 336 9.43 10.30 -26.67
C GLU A 336 8.64 11.41 -27.37
N LYS A 337 8.41 11.28 -28.69
CA LYS A 337 7.57 12.24 -29.43
C LYS A 337 6.09 12.14 -29.05
N ALA A 338 5.63 10.98 -28.58
CA ALA A 338 4.24 10.76 -28.24
C ALA A 338 3.85 11.49 -26.95
N SER A 339 2.80 12.31 -27.04
CA SER A 339 2.20 13.00 -25.89
C SER A 339 1.23 12.10 -25.13
N ASN A 340 0.48 11.25 -25.85
CA ASN A 340 -0.50 10.33 -25.29
C ASN A 340 -0.22 8.89 -25.76
N ILE A 341 -0.22 7.96 -24.82
CA ILE A 341 0.03 6.55 -25.08
C ILE A 341 -1.16 5.74 -24.54
N ILE A 342 -1.91 5.13 -25.43
CA ILE A 342 -3.04 4.28 -25.07
C ILE A 342 -2.56 2.83 -24.98
N LEU A 343 -2.60 2.27 -23.79
CA LEU A 343 -2.25 0.88 -23.51
C LEU A 343 -3.48 0.01 -23.69
N ALA A 344 -3.57 -0.68 -24.82
CA ALA A 344 -4.65 -1.57 -25.21
C ALA A 344 -4.17 -3.04 -25.18
N THR A 345 -3.55 -3.44 -24.08
CA THR A 345 -3.09 -4.79 -23.81
C THR A 345 -4.25 -5.72 -23.48
N ASP A 346 -4.01 -7.03 -23.49
CA ASP A 346 -5.03 -8.04 -23.19
C ASP A 346 -5.71 -7.80 -21.84
N GLY A 347 -6.98 -8.17 -21.73
CA GLY A 347 -7.80 -8.01 -20.51
C GLY A 347 -7.47 -9.00 -19.40
N ASP A 348 -6.61 -9.99 -19.65
CA ASP A 348 -6.20 -11.00 -18.68
C ASP A 348 -5.08 -10.51 -17.73
N GLN A 349 -4.73 -11.33 -16.73
CA GLN A 349 -3.72 -10.96 -15.75
C GLN A 349 -2.34 -10.66 -16.35
N PRO A 350 -1.80 -11.43 -17.31
CA PRO A 350 -0.56 -11.08 -17.99
C PRO A 350 -0.63 -9.75 -18.75
N GLY A 351 -1.71 -9.50 -19.50
CA GLY A 351 -1.90 -8.26 -20.24
C GLY A 351 -1.99 -7.04 -19.32
N GLN A 352 -2.67 -7.15 -18.18
CA GLN A 352 -2.67 -6.11 -17.14
C GLN A 352 -1.27 -5.87 -16.56
N ALA A 353 -0.48 -6.92 -16.39
CA ALA A 353 0.90 -6.80 -15.93
C ALA A 353 1.79 -6.13 -16.99
N LEU A 354 1.55 -6.39 -18.28
CA LEU A 354 2.23 -5.70 -19.37
C LEU A 354 1.90 -4.20 -19.37
N ALA A 355 0.61 -3.83 -19.26
CA ALA A 355 0.20 -2.44 -19.19
C ALA A 355 0.93 -1.68 -18.05
N GLU A 356 1.01 -2.29 -16.88
CA GLU A 356 1.69 -1.72 -15.72
C GLU A 356 3.20 -1.55 -15.96
N GLU A 357 3.86 -2.56 -16.54
CA GLU A 357 5.29 -2.50 -16.86
C GLU A 357 5.61 -1.46 -17.94
N LEU A 358 4.73 -1.30 -18.93
CA LEU A 358 4.84 -0.26 -19.96
C LEU A 358 4.64 1.13 -19.35
N ALA A 359 3.58 1.33 -18.56
CA ALA A 359 3.27 2.61 -17.92
C ALA A 359 4.40 3.08 -16.97
N ARG A 360 5.07 2.14 -16.27
CA ARG A 360 6.22 2.45 -15.41
C ARG A 360 7.44 2.97 -16.17
N ARG A 361 7.62 2.56 -17.41
CA ARG A 361 8.77 2.94 -18.29
C ARG A 361 8.49 4.14 -19.15
N LEU A 362 7.25 4.25 -19.61
CA LEU A 362 6.84 5.30 -20.55
C LEU A 362 6.36 6.59 -19.85
N GLY A 363 6.09 6.52 -18.53
CA GLY A 363 5.50 7.62 -17.75
C GLY A 363 3.98 7.48 -17.67
N ARG A 364 3.46 7.24 -16.45
CA ARG A 364 2.02 7.04 -16.20
C ARG A 364 1.17 8.27 -16.53
N GLU A 365 1.78 9.45 -16.41
CA GLU A 365 1.14 10.75 -16.63
C GLU A 365 0.68 10.98 -18.08
N ARG A 366 1.27 10.26 -19.01
CA ARG A 366 0.92 10.30 -20.44
C ARG A 366 0.33 8.98 -20.96
N CYS A 367 0.09 8.03 -20.05
CA CYS A 367 -0.52 6.75 -20.40
C CYS A 367 -2.03 6.76 -20.13
N TRP A 368 -2.73 6.03 -20.97
CA TRP A 368 -4.17 5.75 -20.90
C TRP A 368 -4.36 4.24 -20.97
N ARG A 369 -5.44 3.71 -20.44
CA ARG A 369 -5.80 2.29 -20.53
C ARG A 369 -7.19 2.11 -21.10
N VAL A 370 -7.40 1.04 -21.82
CA VAL A 370 -8.72 0.66 -22.31
C VAL A 370 -9.46 -0.21 -21.30
N LYS A 371 -10.79 -0.17 -21.38
CA LYS A 371 -11.69 -1.14 -20.74
C LYS A 371 -12.38 -1.94 -21.83
N TRP A 372 -12.05 -3.20 -21.94
CA TRP A 372 -12.66 -4.08 -22.93
C TRP A 372 -14.16 -4.25 -22.65
N PRO A 373 -15.04 -4.16 -23.68
CA PRO A 373 -16.47 -4.30 -23.54
C PRO A 373 -16.89 -5.75 -23.28
N MET A 374 -18.16 -5.93 -22.90
CA MET A 374 -18.76 -7.26 -22.83
C MET A 374 -19.01 -7.78 -24.24
N LYS A 375 -18.60 -9.01 -24.55
CA LYS A 375 -18.94 -9.68 -25.80
C LYS A 375 -20.28 -10.40 -25.74
N ASN A 376 -20.73 -10.76 -24.53
CA ASN A 376 -22.02 -11.36 -24.21
C ASN A 376 -22.37 -11.02 -22.75
N ASP A 377 -23.48 -11.56 -22.22
CA ASP A 377 -23.96 -11.28 -20.86
C ASP A 377 -23.00 -11.77 -19.74
N VAL A 378 -22.02 -12.60 -20.06
CA VAL A 378 -21.12 -13.24 -19.07
C VAL A 378 -19.67 -12.82 -19.27
N ASP A 379 -19.21 -12.79 -20.53
CA ASP A 379 -17.79 -12.67 -20.86
C ASP A 379 -17.46 -11.28 -21.43
N ARG A 380 -16.29 -10.77 -21.08
CA ARG A 380 -15.67 -9.61 -21.73
C ARG A 380 -14.83 -10.02 -22.92
N CYS A 381 -14.71 -9.14 -23.90
CA CYS A 381 -13.68 -9.27 -24.91
C CYS A 381 -12.29 -9.22 -24.23
N LYS A 382 -11.38 -10.04 -24.71
CA LYS A 382 -10.03 -10.15 -24.16
C LYS A 382 -9.08 -9.10 -24.76
N ASP A 383 -9.20 -8.88 -26.07
CA ASP A 383 -8.27 -8.11 -26.88
C ASP A 383 -8.99 -7.34 -28.01
N ALA A 384 -8.22 -6.58 -28.80
CA ALA A 384 -8.77 -5.78 -29.88
C ALA A 384 -9.36 -6.63 -30.99
N ASN A 385 -8.77 -7.77 -31.30
CA ASN A 385 -9.28 -8.66 -32.35
C ASN A 385 -10.63 -9.27 -31.95
N GLU A 386 -10.81 -9.66 -30.68
CA GLU A 386 -12.14 -10.10 -30.20
C GLU A 386 -13.19 -9.00 -30.30
N VAL A 387 -12.87 -7.74 -29.96
CA VAL A 387 -13.83 -6.63 -30.15
C VAL A 387 -14.20 -6.46 -31.60
N LEU A 388 -13.23 -6.48 -32.50
CA LEU A 388 -13.47 -6.39 -33.93
C LEU A 388 -14.39 -7.50 -34.44
N MET A 389 -14.11 -8.76 -34.04
CA MET A 389 -14.84 -9.96 -34.49
C MET A 389 -16.28 -10.02 -33.96
N TYR A 390 -16.51 -9.67 -32.71
CA TYR A 390 -17.81 -9.84 -32.05
C TYR A 390 -18.69 -8.59 -32.09
N LEU A 391 -18.08 -7.41 -32.04
CA LEU A 391 -18.80 -6.14 -31.89
C LEU A 391 -18.59 -5.17 -33.06
N GLY A 392 -17.59 -5.46 -33.92
CA GLY A 392 -17.30 -4.67 -35.11
C GLY A 392 -16.37 -3.47 -34.89
N PRO A 393 -15.95 -2.79 -35.98
CA PRO A 393 -14.96 -1.73 -35.93
C PRO A 393 -15.39 -0.49 -35.14
N SER A 394 -16.69 -0.12 -35.18
CA SER A 394 -17.19 1.05 -34.43
C SER A 394 -17.08 0.85 -32.92
N ALA A 395 -17.35 -0.37 -32.43
CA ALA A 395 -17.19 -0.66 -31.01
C ALA A 395 -15.71 -0.56 -30.58
N LEU A 396 -14.76 -0.96 -31.43
CA LEU A 396 -13.34 -0.80 -31.16
C LEU A 396 -12.91 0.68 -31.17
N GLN A 397 -13.52 1.51 -32.06
CA GLN A 397 -13.34 2.97 -32.03
C GLN A 397 -13.81 3.55 -30.69
N ASP A 398 -15.01 3.19 -30.24
CA ASP A 398 -15.56 3.65 -28.96
C ASP A 398 -14.67 3.27 -27.77
N VAL A 399 -14.07 2.07 -27.77
CA VAL A 399 -13.13 1.62 -26.71
C VAL A 399 -11.91 2.52 -26.64
N ILE A 400 -11.33 2.85 -27.77
CA ILE A 400 -10.11 3.70 -27.82
C ILE A 400 -10.43 5.14 -27.46
N GLU A 401 -11.55 5.70 -27.96
CA GLU A 401 -11.97 7.07 -27.67
C GLU A 401 -12.36 7.27 -26.20
N ASN A 402 -12.85 6.23 -25.54
CA ASN A 402 -13.22 6.25 -24.12
C ASN A 402 -12.14 5.65 -23.22
N ALA A 403 -10.88 5.57 -23.67
CA ALA A 403 -9.76 5.16 -22.84
C ALA A 403 -9.63 6.06 -21.60
N GLU A 404 -9.36 5.46 -20.46
CA GLU A 404 -9.21 6.16 -19.18
C GLU A 404 -7.74 6.47 -18.87
N LEU A 405 -7.50 7.57 -18.16
CA LEU A 405 -6.17 7.89 -17.64
C LEU A 405 -5.60 6.71 -16.84
N TYR A 406 -4.34 6.39 -17.07
CA TYR A 406 -3.67 5.36 -16.29
C TYR A 406 -3.54 5.80 -14.83
N PRO A 407 -3.94 4.99 -13.84
CA PRO A 407 -3.95 5.41 -12.45
C PRO A 407 -2.53 5.65 -11.92
N ILE A 408 -2.32 6.81 -11.31
CA ILE A 408 -1.09 7.15 -10.60
C ILE A 408 -1.33 6.92 -9.12
N ARG A 409 -0.54 6.04 -8.50
CA ARG A 409 -0.68 5.70 -7.08
C ARG A 409 -0.57 6.95 -6.20
N GLY A 410 -1.62 7.23 -5.45
CA GLY A 410 -1.68 8.39 -4.55
C GLY A 410 -2.22 9.67 -5.22
N LEU A 411 -2.53 9.64 -6.52
CA LEU A 411 -3.23 10.72 -7.23
C LEU A 411 -4.64 10.23 -7.58
N PHE A 412 -5.65 10.86 -7.00
CA PHE A 412 -7.06 10.52 -7.15
C PHE A 412 -7.84 11.68 -7.74
N ASN A 413 -8.93 11.38 -8.43
CA ASN A 413 -9.93 12.36 -8.81
C ASN A 413 -11.06 12.36 -7.76
N PHE A 414 -11.72 13.49 -7.53
CA PHE A 414 -12.88 13.54 -6.62
C PHE A 414 -14.01 12.59 -7.05
N ARG A 415 -14.11 12.24 -8.32
CA ARG A 415 -15.06 11.23 -8.82
C ARG A 415 -14.86 9.86 -8.15
N ASP A 416 -13.62 9.51 -7.80
CA ASP A 416 -13.31 8.24 -7.14
C ASP A 416 -13.91 8.14 -5.73
N PHE A 417 -14.40 9.27 -5.19
CA PHE A 417 -15.01 9.42 -3.86
C PHE A 417 -16.48 9.85 -3.92
N PHE A 418 -17.13 9.84 -5.10
CA PHE A 418 -18.53 10.29 -5.20
C PHE A 418 -19.47 9.45 -4.34
N ASP A 419 -19.29 8.15 -4.28
CA ASP A 419 -20.09 7.26 -3.42
C ASP A 419 -19.95 7.63 -1.93
N GLU A 420 -18.73 7.99 -1.48
CA GLU A 420 -18.48 8.46 -0.12
C GLU A 420 -19.12 9.83 0.15
N ILE A 421 -19.06 10.72 -0.83
CA ILE A 421 -19.69 12.05 -0.76
C ILE A 421 -21.22 11.90 -0.71
N ASP A 422 -21.80 11.00 -1.50
CA ASP A 422 -23.24 10.73 -1.50
C ASP A 422 -23.68 10.11 -0.17
N GLN A 423 -22.94 9.14 0.37
CA GLN A 423 -23.19 8.58 1.70
C GLN A 423 -23.19 9.67 2.78
N TYR A 424 -22.23 10.60 2.73
CA TYR A 424 -22.16 11.73 3.65
C TYR A 424 -23.34 12.70 3.49
N TYR A 425 -23.72 13.01 2.25
CA TYR A 425 -24.85 13.91 1.95
C TYR A 425 -26.19 13.33 2.44
N TYR A 426 -26.43 12.04 2.13
CA TYR A 426 -27.66 11.35 2.53
C TYR A 426 -27.65 10.86 3.99
N ARG A 427 -26.55 11.07 4.72
CA ARG A 427 -26.38 10.69 6.15
C ARG A 427 -26.64 9.21 6.41
N THR A 428 -26.12 8.35 5.55
CA THR A 428 -26.39 6.90 5.61
C THR A 428 -25.66 6.20 6.76
N LEU A 429 -24.58 6.81 7.30
CA LEU A 429 -23.82 6.28 8.42
C LEU A 429 -24.43 6.64 9.79
N GLY A 430 -25.26 7.70 9.88
CA GLY A 430 -25.99 8.10 11.07
C GLY A 430 -25.20 8.88 12.14
N TYR A 431 -23.91 9.17 11.88
CA TYR A 431 -23.03 9.91 12.79
C TYR A 431 -22.30 11.09 12.11
N GLU A 432 -22.82 11.59 11.01
CA GLU A 432 -22.21 12.67 10.21
C GLU A 432 -22.18 14.01 10.98
N PHE A 433 -23.09 14.19 11.94
CA PHE A 433 -23.08 15.30 12.90
C PHE A 433 -22.38 14.97 14.23
N GLY A 434 -21.76 13.79 14.32
CA GLY A 434 -21.22 13.27 15.56
C GLY A 434 -22.28 12.60 16.44
N VAL A 435 -21.80 11.91 17.45
CA VAL A 435 -22.61 11.27 18.48
C VAL A 435 -22.72 12.23 19.68
N SER A 436 -23.91 12.37 20.23
CA SER A 436 -24.16 13.20 21.41
C SER A 436 -23.30 12.74 22.59
N THR A 437 -22.78 13.70 23.34
CA THR A 437 -22.04 13.44 24.59
C THR A 437 -22.94 12.95 25.74
N GLY A 438 -24.26 13.01 25.57
CA GLY A 438 -25.24 12.77 26.61
C GLY A 438 -25.51 14.00 27.52
N TRP A 439 -24.79 15.10 27.26
CA TRP A 439 -24.99 16.37 27.99
C TRP A 439 -25.44 17.47 27.03
N ARG A 440 -26.71 17.82 27.08
CA ARG A 440 -27.30 18.81 26.15
C ARG A 440 -26.54 20.15 26.14
N ALA A 441 -26.02 20.58 27.29
CA ALA A 441 -25.22 21.81 27.36
C ALA A 441 -23.92 21.73 26.54
N LEU A 442 -23.33 20.53 26.42
CA LEU A 442 -22.09 20.32 25.71
C LEU A 442 -22.33 19.98 24.23
N ASP A 443 -23.43 19.34 23.87
CA ASP A 443 -23.72 18.90 22.49
C ASP A 443 -23.80 20.06 21.48
N ASN A 444 -24.10 21.27 21.94
CA ASN A 444 -24.04 22.47 21.10
C ASN A 444 -22.59 22.90 20.75
N LEU A 445 -21.63 22.43 21.54
CA LEU A 445 -20.22 22.82 21.43
C LEU A 445 -19.34 21.67 20.89
N TYR A 446 -19.67 20.44 21.25
CA TYR A 446 -18.86 19.27 20.92
C TYR A 446 -19.71 18.00 20.81
N ASN A 447 -19.60 17.32 19.67
CA ASN A 447 -20.12 15.98 19.44
C ASN A 447 -18.97 15.05 19.04
N VAL A 448 -19.09 13.77 19.34
CA VAL A 448 -18.04 12.79 19.14
C VAL A 448 -18.14 12.18 17.74
N VAL A 449 -17.12 12.38 16.90
CA VAL A 449 -17.08 11.82 15.56
C VAL A 449 -16.05 10.70 15.49
N PRO A 450 -16.40 9.51 14.95
CA PRO A 450 -15.42 8.47 14.66
C PRO A 450 -14.29 8.97 13.74
N GLY A 451 -13.05 8.62 14.06
CA GLY A 451 -11.92 9.01 13.23
C GLY A 451 -11.28 10.36 13.56
N GLU A 452 -11.77 11.07 14.61
CA GLU A 452 -11.19 12.33 15.06
C GLU A 452 -10.30 12.16 16.30
N LEU A 453 -9.38 13.09 16.47
CA LEU A 453 -8.48 13.22 17.62
C LEU A 453 -8.91 14.39 18.48
N THR A 454 -9.32 14.11 19.71
CA THR A 454 -9.62 15.09 20.75
C THR A 454 -8.49 15.15 21.78
N ILE A 455 -7.90 16.31 21.96
CA ILE A 455 -6.95 16.58 23.05
C ILE A 455 -7.71 17.09 24.25
N VAL A 456 -7.49 16.43 25.41
CA VAL A 456 -8.09 16.81 26.68
C VAL A 456 -6.99 17.27 27.63
N THR A 457 -7.11 18.49 28.16
CA THR A 457 -6.16 19.05 29.14
C THR A 457 -6.86 19.67 30.31
N GLY A 458 -6.11 20.16 31.27
CA GLY A 458 -6.57 20.78 32.52
C GLY A 458 -5.55 20.57 33.61
N VAL A 459 -5.55 21.42 34.61
CA VAL A 459 -4.62 21.32 35.74
C VAL A 459 -4.77 19.96 36.46
N PRO A 460 -3.74 19.47 37.15
CA PRO A 460 -3.85 18.26 37.96
C PRO A 460 -5.07 18.32 38.87
N ASN A 461 -5.79 17.20 39.02
CA ASN A 461 -6.99 17.09 39.85
C ASN A 461 -8.21 17.95 39.40
N SER A 462 -8.25 18.36 38.11
CA SER A 462 -9.43 19.04 37.54
C SER A 462 -10.56 18.09 37.14
N GLY A 463 -10.35 16.77 37.16
CA GLY A 463 -11.37 15.77 36.88
C GLY A 463 -11.37 15.29 35.41
N LYS A 464 -10.25 15.44 34.66
CA LYS A 464 -10.12 15.01 33.25
C LYS A 464 -10.55 13.56 33.03
N SER A 465 -9.92 12.63 33.76
CA SER A 465 -10.20 11.18 33.60
C SER A 465 -11.64 10.86 34.05
N GLU A 466 -12.14 11.48 35.13
CA GLU A 466 -13.52 11.31 35.57
C GLU A 466 -14.54 11.77 34.51
N TRP A 467 -14.27 12.90 33.84
CA TRP A 467 -15.12 13.41 32.78
C TRP A 467 -15.09 12.51 31.55
N ILE A 468 -13.89 12.03 31.16
CA ILE A 468 -13.75 11.07 30.05
C ILE A 468 -14.52 9.79 30.35
N ASP A 469 -14.33 9.20 31.56
CA ASP A 469 -15.02 7.98 31.96
C ASP A 469 -16.56 8.15 31.87
N ALA A 470 -17.10 9.28 32.33
CA ALA A 470 -18.52 9.56 32.23
C ALA A 470 -19.01 9.75 30.78
N LEU A 471 -18.20 10.40 29.94
CA LEU A 471 -18.49 10.53 28.51
C LEU A 471 -18.57 9.15 27.84
N LEU A 472 -17.62 8.24 28.11
CA LEU A 472 -17.62 6.90 27.55
C LEU A 472 -18.83 6.08 28.03
N CYS A 473 -19.23 6.20 29.28
CA CYS A 473 -20.46 5.58 29.79
C CYS A 473 -21.70 6.06 29.01
N ASN A 474 -21.82 7.37 28.79
CA ASN A 474 -22.92 7.94 28.00
C ASN A 474 -22.92 7.46 26.55
N LEU A 475 -21.74 7.39 25.90
CA LEU A 475 -21.62 6.88 24.53
C LEU A 475 -21.96 5.39 24.43
N ASN A 476 -21.60 4.58 25.44
CA ASN A 476 -22.01 3.19 25.48
C ASN A 476 -23.52 3.06 25.68
N GLU A 477 -24.11 3.82 26.59
CA GLU A 477 -25.57 3.81 26.88
C GLU A 477 -26.37 4.24 25.63
N SER A 478 -25.88 5.22 24.84
CA SER A 478 -26.62 5.81 23.74
C SER A 478 -26.45 5.06 22.39
N VAL A 479 -25.25 4.55 22.09
CA VAL A 479 -24.89 3.98 20.77
C VAL A 479 -24.07 2.70 20.85
N ASP A 480 -23.98 2.06 22.01
CA ASP A 480 -23.27 0.79 22.27
C ASP A 480 -21.79 0.80 21.81
N TRP A 481 -21.11 1.92 21.94
CA TRP A 481 -19.70 2.00 21.63
C TRP A 481 -18.87 1.24 22.64
N LYS A 482 -17.80 0.59 22.15
CA LYS A 482 -16.79 -0.08 22.95
C LYS A 482 -15.48 0.68 22.91
N PHE A 483 -14.70 0.56 23.98
CA PHE A 483 -13.54 1.41 24.20
C PHE A 483 -12.29 0.60 24.55
N ALA A 484 -11.12 1.16 24.19
CA ALA A 484 -9.84 0.71 24.69
C ALA A 484 -9.20 1.81 25.56
N PHE A 485 -8.70 1.41 26.74
CA PHE A 485 -7.98 2.28 27.64
C PHE A 485 -6.49 1.97 27.65
N CYS A 486 -5.65 2.97 27.40
CA CYS A 486 -4.26 3.01 27.79
C CYS A 486 -4.13 4.02 28.94
N SER A 487 -4.57 3.63 30.16
CA SER A 487 -4.51 4.45 31.37
C SER A 487 -3.38 3.96 32.28
N MET A 488 -2.43 4.83 32.56
CA MET A 488 -1.21 4.52 33.31
C MET A 488 -1.24 5.04 34.74
N GLU A 489 -2.01 6.09 35.01
CA GLU A 489 -2.12 6.69 36.35
C GLU A 489 -3.03 5.89 37.30
N ASN A 490 -4.09 5.25 36.79
CA ASN A 490 -5.07 4.58 37.61
C ASN A 490 -4.74 3.11 37.85
N LYS A 491 -4.86 2.63 39.10
CA LYS A 491 -4.89 1.19 39.36
C LYS A 491 -6.16 0.59 38.76
N VAL A 492 -6.07 -0.59 38.16
CA VAL A 492 -7.18 -1.25 37.45
C VAL A 492 -8.44 -1.35 38.34
N ARG A 493 -8.28 -1.78 39.60
CA ARG A 493 -9.40 -1.90 40.53
C ARG A 493 -10.11 -0.57 40.84
N ASP A 494 -9.31 0.51 40.92
CA ASP A 494 -9.85 1.84 41.25
C ASP A 494 -10.58 2.45 40.04
N HIS A 495 -10.04 2.21 38.84
CA HIS A 495 -10.67 2.61 37.58
C HIS A 495 -11.97 1.80 37.34
N ALA A 496 -11.91 0.46 37.50
CA ALA A 496 -13.10 -0.39 37.41
C ALA A 496 -14.22 0.04 38.36
N ARG A 497 -13.87 0.36 39.61
CA ARG A 497 -14.85 0.90 40.59
C ARG A 497 -15.53 2.15 40.05
N LYS A 498 -14.78 3.14 39.58
CA LYS A 498 -15.30 4.40 39.06
C LYS A 498 -16.26 4.20 37.88
N LEU A 499 -15.93 3.29 36.96
CA LEU A 499 -16.77 2.98 35.80
C LEU A 499 -18.07 2.27 36.26
N ILE A 500 -17.97 1.29 37.17
CA ILE A 500 -19.15 0.58 37.71
C ILE A 500 -20.06 1.52 38.51
N GLU A 501 -19.52 2.44 39.33
CA GLU A 501 -20.30 3.45 40.03
C GLU A 501 -21.11 4.32 39.04
N LYS A 502 -20.53 4.72 37.93
CA LYS A 502 -21.21 5.50 36.89
C LYS A 502 -22.30 4.70 36.18
N TYR A 503 -22.03 3.43 35.89
CA TYR A 503 -22.99 2.54 35.24
C TYR A 503 -24.17 2.20 36.12
N VAL A 504 -23.92 1.74 37.37
CA VAL A 504 -24.96 1.34 38.34
C VAL A 504 -25.65 2.56 38.94
N LYS A 505 -25.00 3.72 38.92
CA LYS A 505 -25.49 4.98 39.56
C LYS A 505 -25.66 4.84 41.06
N LYS A 506 -24.88 3.97 41.71
CA LYS A 506 -24.81 3.75 43.15
C LYS A 506 -23.37 3.70 43.64
N PRO A 507 -23.08 4.08 44.92
CA PRO A 507 -21.73 4.01 45.47
C PRO A 507 -21.26 2.58 45.64
N PHE A 508 -19.96 2.37 45.46
CA PHE A 508 -19.31 1.05 45.63
C PHE A 508 -19.15 0.66 47.09
N PHE A 509 -18.95 1.64 47.98
CA PHE A 509 -18.78 1.46 49.41
C PHE A 509 -19.94 2.11 50.21
N GLU A 510 -20.22 1.59 51.38
CA GLU A 510 -21.27 2.15 52.28
C GLU A 510 -20.86 3.49 52.91
N THR A 511 -19.56 3.70 53.08
CA THR A 511 -19.01 4.88 53.76
C THR A 511 -18.03 5.62 52.90
N GLY A 512 -17.76 6.88 53.18
CA GLY A 512 -16.74 7.70 52.51
C GLY A 512 -17.30 8.70 51.51
N TYR A 513 -18.57 8.66 51.17
CA TYR A 513 -19.20 9.58 50.20
C TYR A 513 -19.96 10.75 50.85
N GLY A 514 -20.09 10.73 52.21
CA GLY A 514 -20.76 11.80 52.93
C GLY A 514 -22.28 11.85 52.73
N SER A 515 -22.90 10.80 52.23
CA SER A 515 -24.34 10.68 51.97
C SER A 515 -24.90 9.36 52.52
N ASN A 516 -26.21 9.31 52.78
CA ASN A 516 -26.96 8.09 53.09
C ASN A 516 -27.36 7.31 51.81
N ALA A 517 -26.59 7.40 50.76
CA ALA A 517 -26.89 6.70 49.52
C ALA A 517 -26.75 5.18 49.70
N GLU A 518 -27.73 4.46 49.21
CA GLU A 518 -27.71 2.99 49.20
C GLU A 518 -26.56 2.45 48.37
N ARG A 519 -25.74 1.57 48.96
CA ARG A 519 -24.65 0.88 48.27
C ARG A 519 -25.21 -0.06 47.19
N MET A 520 -24.48 -0.22 46.07
CA MET A 520 -24.82 -1.23 45.10
C MET A 520 -24.84 -2.64 45.71
N SER A 521 -25.81 -3.44 45.32
CA SER A 521 -25.95 -4.83 45.73
C SER A 521 -24.90 -5.71 45.06
N VAL A 522 -24.70 -6.95 45.53
CA VAL A 522 -23.80 -7.91 44.92
C VAL A 522 -24.26 -8.27 43.50
N GLN A 523 -25.57 -8.32 43.26
CA GLN A 523 -26.12 -8.59 41.92
C GLN A 523 -25.78 -7.43 40.95
N GLU A 524 -26.00 -6.18 41.34
CA GLU A 524 -25.66 -5.00 40.55
C GLU A 524 -24.16 -4.90 40.31
N LEU A 525 -23.31 -5.35 41.25
CA LEU A 525 -21.87 -5.45 41.06
C LEU A 525 -21.50 -6.50 39.98
N GLU A 526 -22.13 -7.68 39.98
CA GLU A 526 -21.86 -8.71 38.96
C GLU A 526 -22.33 -8.27 37.56
N GLU A 527 -23.50 -7.61 37.49
CA GLU A 527 -23.98 -6.98 36.26
C GLU A 527 -23.01 -5.90 35.74
N GLY A 528 -22.52 -5.06 36.66
CA GLY A 528 -21.52 -4.02 36.35
C GLY A 528 -20.18 -4.61 35.88
N LYS A 529 -19.72 -5.71 36.48
CA LYS A 529 -18.49 -6.43 36.01
C LYS A 529 -18.67 -7.04 34.63
N LYS A 530 -19.85 -7.62 34.37
CA LYS A 530 -20.17 -8.15 33.04
C LYS A 530 -20.17 -7.03 32.00
N TRP A 531 -20.89 -5.95 32.25
CA TRP A 531 -20.90 -4.76 31.38
C TRP A 531 -19.49 -4.21 31.13
N LEU A 532 -18.66 -4.10 32.18
CA LEU A 532 -17.28 -3.61 32.08
C LEU A 532 -16.46 -4.48 31.13
N SER A 533 -16.59 -5.81 31.18
CA SER A 533 -15.86 -6.76 30.32
C SER A 533 -16.33 -6.73 28.87
N GLU A 534 -17.58 -6.39 28.61
CA GLU A 534 -18.17 -6.32 27.26
C GLU A 534 -17.88 -4.98 26.58
N THR A 535 -17.70 -3.91 27.37
CA THR A 535 -17.56 -2.53 26.90
C THR A 535 -16.12 -2.08 26.78
N PHE A 536 -15.21 -2.52 27.67
CA PHE A 536 -13.86 -1.96 27.78
C PHE A 536 -12.76 -3.01 27.62
N CYS A 537 -11.69 -2.62 26.91
CA CYS A 537 -10.43 -3.33 26.84
C CYS A 537 -9.32 -2.51 27.49
N LEU A 538 -8.38 -3.16 28.18
CA LEU A 538 -7.22 -2.49 28.79
C LEU A 538 -5.96 -2.77 27.97
N ILE A 539 -5.24 -1.72 27.61
CA ILE A 539 -3.90 -1.77 27.01
C ILE A 539 -2.89 -1.48 28.11
N ARG A 540 -2.12 -2.50 28.53
CA ARG A 540 -1.12 -2.40 29.59
C ARG A 540 0.13 -3.20 29.26
N CYS A 541 1.30 -2.66 29.63
CA CYS A 541 2.54 -3.43 29.61
C CYS A 541 2.50 -4.46 30.76
N GLU A 542 2.92 -5.69 30.45
CA GLU A 542 3.01 -6.79 31.44
C GLU A 542 4.19 -6.61 32.39
N ASN A 543 5.25 -5.97 31.92
CA ASN A 543 6.45 -5.64 32.70
C ASN A 543 6.44 -4.13 32.93
N ASP A 544 6.80 -3.63 34.07
CA ASP A 544 6.79 -2.20 34.48
C ASP A 544 7.51 -1.23 33.50
N SER A 545 7.52 -1.55 32.20
CA SER A 545 8.03 -0.72 31.12
C SER A 545 7.01 0.32 30.69
N LEU A 546 7.46 1.50 30.30
CA LEU A 546 6.61 2.52 29.72
C LEU A 546 6.22 2.14 28.28
N PRO A 547 4.94 2.22 27.91
CA PRO A 547 4.49 1.92 26.56
C PRO A 547 4.91 3.00 25.57
N ASN A 548 5.44 2.63 24.42
CA ASN A 548 5.64 3.55 23.33
C ASN A 548 4.35 3.66 22.47
N ILE A 549 4.20 4.76 21.75
CA ILE A 549 2.97 5.02 20.99
C ILE A 549 2.69 4.00 19.89
N ASP A 550 3.71 3.49 19.21
CA ASP A 550 3.52 2.52 18.13
C ASP A 550 2.93 1.21 18.66
N TRP A 551 3.45 0.72 19.79
CA TRP A 551 2.91 -0.44 20.48
C TRP A 551 1.47 -0.24 20.96
N VAL A 552 1.14 0.95 21.53
CA VAL A 552 -0.24 1.28 21.93
C VAL A 552 -1.18 1.22 20.73
N LEU A 553 -0.79 1.82 19.59
CA LEU A 553 -1.63 1.84 18.39
C LEU A 553 -1.78 0.45 17.74
N ASP A 554 -0.76 -0.42 17.82
CA ASP A 554 -0.87 -1.81 17.34
C ASP A 554 -1.87 -2.63 18.17
N LEU A 555 -1.86 -2.49 19.50
CA LEU A 555 -2.86 -3.13 20.37
C LEU A 555 -4.25 -2.52 20.19
N ALA A 556 -4.35 -1.20 20.04
CA ALA A 556 -5.61 -0.53 19.75
C ALA A 556 -6.21 -1.02 18.41
N ARG A 557 -5.39 -1.23 17.39
CA ARG A 557 -5.82 -1.85 16.13
C ARG A 557 -6.36 -3.26 16.34
N ALA A 558 -5.69 -4.07 17.16
CA ALA A 558 -6.19 -5.40 17.51
C ALA A 558 -7.53 -5.33 18.26
N ALA A 559 -7.70 -4.36 19.16
CA ALA A 559 -8.97 -4.14 19.89
C ALA A 559 -10.10 -3.72 18.93
N VAL A 560 -9.84 -2.84 17.95
CA VAL A 560 -10.81 -2.49 16.91
C VAL A 560 -11.25 -3.72 16.12
N LEU A 561 -10.28 -4.53 15.65
CA LEU A 561 -10.59 -5.70 14.81
C LEU A 561 -11.26 -6.85 15.57
N ARG A 562 -10.93 -7.07 16.85
CA ARG A 562 -11.46 -8.18 17.65
C ARG A 562 -12.78 -7.85 18.34
N HIS A 563 -12.88 -6.65 18.88
CA HIS A 563 -13.95 -6.26 19.81
C HIS A 563 -14.85 -5.16 19.26
N GLY A 564 -14.52 -4.61 18.07
CA GLY A 564 -15.30 -3.52 17.47
C GLY A 564 -15.15 -2.19 18.22
N VAL A 565 -13.99 -1.96 18.85
CA VAL A 565 -13.71 -0.72 19.60
C VAL A 565 -13.87 0.50 18.68
N ARG A 566 -14.60 1.50 19.16
CA ARG A 566 -14.85 2.77 18.46
C ARG A 566 -14.18 3.97 19.11
N GLY A 567 -13.65 3.80 20.32
CA GLY A 567 -12.93 4.86 21.03
C GLY A 567 -11.69 4.35 21.75
N LEU A 568 -10.60 5.11 21.65
CA LEU A 568 -9.33 4.88 22.34
C LEU A 568 -9.05 6.05 23.28
N VAL A 569 -8.74 5.76 24.55
CA VAL A 569 -8.26 6.73 25.51
C VAL A 569 -6.80 6.48 25.82
N ILE A 570 -5.98 7.51 25.72
CA ILE A 570 -4.57 7.50 26.15
C ILE A 570 -4.43 8.55 27.27
N ASP A 571 -4.18 8.10 28.50
CA ASP A 571 -4.20 8.96 29.71
C ASP A 571 -3.04 8.59 30.65
N PRO A 572 -2.01 9.45 30.79
CA PRO A 572 -1.72 10.66 30.01
C PRO A 572 -0.51 10.50 29.06
N TYR A 573 -0.26 11.52 28.21
CA TYR A 573 0.93 11.65 27.36
C TYR A 573 2.24 11.52 28.15
N ASN A 574 2.29 12.08 29.34
CA ASN A 574 3.52 12.17 30.15
C ASN A 574 4.06 10.82 30.63
N GLU A 575 3.24 9.78 30.63
CA GLU A 575 3.57 8.42 31.03
C GLU A 575 3.92 7.50 29.84
N LEU A 576 3.94 8.04 28.63
CA LEU A 576 4.43 7.31 27.46
C LEU A 576 5.97 7.32 27.41
N ASP A 577 6.54 6.27 26.86
CA ASP A 577 7.97 6.26 26.55
C ASP A 577 8.27 7.18 25.36
N HIS A 578 9.07 8.21 25.64
CA HIS A 578 9.46 9.23 24.66
C HIS A 578 10.80 8.88 24.00
N GLN A 579 10.98 7.65 23.50
CA GLN A 579 12.19 7.26 22.77
C GLN A 579 12.34 8.16 21.52
N ARG A 580 13.24 9.13 21.63
CA ARG A 580 13.61 10.03 20.54
C ARG A 580 14.82 9.48 19.80
N ARG A 581 14.84 9.68 18.49
CA ARG A 581 16.05 9.40 17.67
C ARG A 581 17.16 10.40 18.03
N ASP A 582 18.41 10.01 17.80
CA ASP A 582 19.52 10.93 17.91
C ASP A 582 19.23 12.19 17.08
N ASN A 583 19.40 13.37 17.70
CA ASN A 583 19.10 14.69 17.13
C ASN A 583 17.61 15.03 16.90
N GLN A 584 16.65 14.25 17.39
CA GLN A 584 15.24 14.59 17.32
C GLN A 584 14.82 15.50 18.48
N THR A 585 14.24 16.66 18.17
CA THR A 585 13.68 17.56 19.19
C THR A 585 12.35 17.00 19.75
N GLU A 586 12.00 17.38 20.97
CA GLU A 586 10.71 17.00 21.57
C GLU A 586 9.53 17.47 20.71
N THR A 587 9.60 18.66 20.16
CA THR A 587 8.57 19.21 19.26
C THR A 587 8.38 18.39 18.01
N GLU A 588 9.45 17.90 17.39
CA GLU A 588 9.38 16.99 16.23
C GLU A 588 8.79 15.64 16.61
N TYR A 589 9.21 15.07 17.74
CA TYR A 589 8.66 13.82 18.26
C TYR A 589 7.15 13.92 18.48
N VAL A 590 6.68 14.95 19.22
CA VAL A 590 5.26 15.20 19.47
C VAL A 590 4.50 15.37 18.14
N SER A 591 5.06 16.10 17.19
CA SER A 591 4.46 16.28 15.87
C SER A 591 4.28 14.94 15.13
N GLN A 592 5.30 14.07 15.12
CA GLN A 592 5.23 12.75 14.47
C GLN A 592 4.26 11.82 15.19
N MET A 593 4.31 11.77 16.51
CA MET A 593 3.41 10.98 17.36
C MET A 593 1.94 11.34 17.10
N LEU A 594 1.58 12.62 17.18
CA LEU A 594 0.21 13.08 16.93
C LEU A 594 -0.24 12.79 15.48
N THR A 595 0.67 12.81 14.51
CA THR A 595 0.36 12.40 13.14
C THR A 595 0.03 10.91 13.05
N LYS A 596 0.76 10.04 13.77
CA LYS A 596 0.47 8.59 13.84
C LYS A 596 -0.89 8.34 14.47
N ILE A 597 -1.17 8.97 15.61
CA ILE A 597 -2.45 8.85 16.32
C ILE A 597 -3.62 9.28 15.42
N LYS A 598 -3.48 10.44 14.76
CA LYS A 598 -4.52 10.95 13.86
C LYS A 598 -4.77 10.03 12.66
N ARG A 599 -3.71 9.50 12.04
CA ARG A 599 -3.84 8.53 10.95
C ARG A 599 -4.51 7.23 11.41
N PHE A 600 -4.16 6.76 12.62
CA PHE A 600 -4.82 5.62 13.23
C PHE A 600 -6.33 5.89 13.39
N ALA A 601 -6.69 7.02 13.98
CA ALA A 601 -8.09 7.42 14.18
C ALA A 601 -8.87 7.39 12.86
N GLN A 602 -8.37 8.07 11.83
CA GLN A 602 -8.99 8.15 10.51
C GLN A 602 -9.10 6.80 9.81
N HIS A 603 -8.01 6.01 9.83
CA HIS A 603 -7.95 4.74 9.11
C HIS A 603 -8.85 3.65 9.71
N HIS A 604 -9.05 3.69 11.03
CA HIS A 604 -9.84 2.71 11.76
C HIS A 604 -11.22 3.22 12.19
N SER A 605 -11.60 4.45 11.79
CA SER A 605 -12.84 5.09 12.22
C SER A 605 -13.04 4.99 13.75
N CYS A 606 -11.95 5.19 14.50
CA CYS A 606 -11.88 5.12 15.96
C CYS A 606 -11.61 6.52 16.50
N HIS A 607 -12.48 7.03 17.39
CA HIS A 607 -12.23 8.32 18.06
C HIS A 607 -11.11 8.17 19.08
N VAL A 608 -10.19 9.13 19.14
CA VAL A 608 -9.08 9.08 20.10
C VAL A 608 -9.15 10.28 21.04
N TRP A 609 -9.29 10.02 22.36
CA TRP A 609 -9.09 11.01 23.41
C TRP A 609 -7.66 10.88 23.93
N PHE A 610 -6.90 11.95 23.82
CA PHE A 610 -5.51 12.00 24.25
C PHE A 610 -5.34 13.06 25.33
N VAL A 611 -5.01 12.60 26.54
CA VAL A 611 -4.85 13.46 27.70
C VAL A 611 -3.41 13.97 27.76
N ALA A 612 -3.26 15.29 27.89
CA ALA A 612 -1.96 15.94 28.03
C ALA A 612 -2.02 17.00 29.15
N HIS A 613 -1.03 16.97 30.04
CA HIS A 613 -0.96 17.94 31.14
C HIS A 613 -0.40 19.28 30.69
N PRO A 614 -0.92 20.41 31.26
CA PRO A 614 -0.29 21.69 31.05
C PRO A 614 1.10 21.72 31.73
N ARG A 615 1.98 22.55 31.19
CA ARG A 615 3.22 22.92 31.88
C ARG A 615 2.92 23.59 33.24
N GLN A 616 3.92 23.69 34.10
CA GLN A 616 3.76 24.42 35.33
C GLN A 616 3.38 25.89 35.03
N LEU A 617 2.19 26.29 35.47
CA LEU A 617 1.66 27.64 35.26
C LEU A 617 2.19 28.54 36.37
N HIS A 618 3.19 29.38 36.04
CA HIS A 618 3.68 30.42 36.94
C HIS A 618 2.62 31.51 37.07
N HIS A 619 2.31 31.94 38.29
CA HIS A 619 1.29 32.96 38.62
C HIS A 619 -0.14 32.59 38.20
N TRP A 620 -0.48 31.28 38.25
CA TRP A 620 -1.85 30.84 37.98
C TRP A 620 -2.86 31.43 39.00
N VAL A 621 -3.86 32.14 38.49
CA VAL A 621 -4.87 32.86 39.25
C VAL A 621 -6.21 32.11 39.34
N GLY A 622 -6.23 30.80 39.06
CA GLY A 622 -7.43 29.97 39.16
C GLY A 622 -8.27 29.85 37.88
N SER A 623 -7.94 30.54 36.82
CA SER A 623 -8.66 30.45 35.52
C SER A 623 -8.34 29.15 34.76
N PRO A 624 -9.24 28.69 33.83
CA PRO A 624 -8.94 27.56 32.94
C PRO A 624 -7.64 27.77 32.19
N PRO A 625 -6.74 26.77 32.12
CA PRO A 625 -5.56 26.85 31.27
C PRO A 625 -5.93 26.90 29.77
N ASN A 626 -5.01 27.38 28.93
CA ASN A 626 -5.17 27.35 27.49
C ASN A 626 -4.57 26.05 26.91
N LEU A 627 -5.01 25.63 25.72
CA LEU A 627 -4.40 24.52 24.99
C LEU A 627 -2.93 24.76 24.64
N TYR A 628 -2.49 26.02 24.52
CA TYR A 628 -1.09 26.38 24.34
C TYR A 628 -0.22 26.20 25.59
N ASP A 629 -0.87 25.99 26.75
CA ASP A 629 -0.17 25.72 28.01
C ASP A 629 0.21 24.24 28.15
N ILE A 630 -0.18 23.36 27.21
CA ILE A 630 0.21 21.94 27.23
C ILE A 630 1.74 21.85 27.13
N SER A 631 2.32 21.01 27.99
CA SER A 631 3.75 20.75 28.01
C SER A 631 4.22 20.09 26.69
N GLY A 632 5.38 20.51 26.21
CA GLY A 632 6.08 19.86 25.10
C GLY A 632 5.90 20.51 23.73
N SER A 633 4.69 20.94 23.31
CA SER A 633 4.55 21.49 21.96
C SER A 633 3.21 22.14 21.64
N ALA A 634 3.23 23.23 20.88
CA ALA A 634 2.02 23.77 20.23
C ALA A 634 1.38 22.80 19.20
N HIS A 635 2.04 21.71 18.86
CA HIS A 635 1.48 20.73 17.93
C HIS A 635 0.26 20.00 18.47
N PHE A 636 0.04 19.94 19.79
CA PHE A 636 -1.18 19.41 20.36
C PHE A 636 -2.41 20.15 19.82
N ILE A 637 -2.41 21.47 19.87
CA ILE A 637 -3.52 22.26 19.32
C ILE A 637 -3.52 22.24 17.78
N ASN A 638 -2.35 22.27 17.14
CA ASN A 638 -2.30 22.36 15.68
C ASN A 638 -2.85 21.10 14.99
N LYS A 639 -2.58 19.91 15.54
CA LYS A 639 -2.89 18.64 14.92
C LYS A 639 -4.20 17.99 15.37
N CYS A 640 -4.73 18.32 16.53
CA CYS A 640 -6.02 17.79 16.97
C CYS A 640 -7.18 18.29 16.11
N ASP A 641 -8.27 17.55 16.10
CA ASP A 641 -9.53 17.99 15.52
C ASP A 641 -10.31 18.79 16.55
N ASN A 642 -10.36 18.31 17.80
CA ASN A 642 -11.00 19.01 18.91
C ASN A 642 -10.02 19.20 20.06
N GLY A 643 -10.19 20.27 20.81
CA GLY A 643 -9.38 20.57 22.00
C GLY A 643 -10.25 21.05 23.13
N ILE A 644 -10.20 20.33 24.24
CA ILE A 644 -11.07 20.50 25.40
C ILE A 644 -10.21 20.73 26.65
N VAL A 645 -10.64 21.67 27.47
CA VAL A 645 -10.03 21.95 28.77
C VAL A 645 -11.06 21.64 29.87
N ILE A 646 -10.72 20.73 30.75
CA ILE A 646 -11.56 20.45 31.93
C ILE A 646 -11.07 21.30 33.09
N HIS A 647 -11.94 22.14 33.57
CA HIS A 647 -11.67 23.06 34.67
C HIS A 647 -12.66 22.83 35.83
N ARG A 648 -12.15 22.92 37.04
CA ARG A 648 -12.93 22.79 38.28
C ARG A 648 -12.48 23.85 39.26
N ASN A 649 -13.44 24.51 39.86
CA ASN A 649 -13.16 25.43 40.93
C ASN A 649 -12.55 24.69 42.14
N ARG A 650 -11.52 25.24 42.73
CA ARG A 650 -10.81 24.70 43.91
C ARG A 650 -11.03 25.45 45.18
N ASP A 651 -11.52 26.70 45.05
CA ASP A 651 -11.80 27.57 46.19
C ASP A 651 -13.30 27.52 46.46
N PRO A 652 -13.73 26.92 47.60
CA PRO A 652 -15.13 26.92 47.96
C PRO A 652 -15.74 28.32 48.11
N LEU A 653 -14.91 29.34 48.38
CA LEU A 653 -15.35 30.73 48.49
C LEU A 653 -15.58 31.38 47.11
N ALA A 654 -14.99 30.84 46.07
CA ALA A 654 -15.14 31.34 44.70
C ALA A 654 -16.29 30.65 43.93
N GLY A 655 -17.00 29.70 44.56
CA GLY A 655 -18.16 29.04 43.97
C GLY A 655 -18.23 27.51 44.24
N PRO A 656 -19.23 26.81 43.71
CA PRO A 656 -19.46 25.38 43.96
C PRO A 656 -18.27 24.54 43.50
N VAL A 657 -17.73 23.68 44.38
CA VAL A 657 -16.61 22.79 44.09
C VAL A 657 -17.00 21.60 43.20
N ASP A 658 -18.28 21.32 43.06
CA ASP A 658 -18.81 20.23 42.23
C ASP A 658 -19.22 20.74 40.81
N LEU A 659 -19.06 22.03 40.55
CA LEU A 659 -19.25 22.60 39.22
C LEU A 659 -17.99 22.40 38.36
N VAL A 660 -18.17 21.75 37.25
CA VAL A 660 -17.11 21.50 36.28
C VAL A 660 -17.40 22.28 34.99
N GLN A 661 -16.45 23.10 34.59
CA GLN A 661 -16.48 23.85 33.34
C GLN A 661 -15.75 23.03 32.26
N VAL A 662 -16.46 22.70 31.21
CA VAL A 662 -15.92 22.04 30.02
C VAL A 662 -15.69 23.11 28.95
N CYS A 663 -14.44 23.51 28.78
CA CYS A 663 -14.09 24.59 27.88
C CYS A 663 -13.69 23.99 26.53
N VAL A 664 -14.54 24.08 25.52
CA VAL A 664 -14.23 23.69 24.14
C VAL A 664 -13.44 24.84 23.50
N ARG A 665 -12.18 24.61 23.21
CA ARG A 665 -11.25 25.64 22.71
C ARG A 665 -10.85 25.45 21.26
N LYS A 666 -11.16 24.28 20.69
CA LYS A 666 -10.97 23.99 19.27
C LYS A 666 -12.01 22.99 18.80
N VAL A 667 -12.63 23.28 17.67
CA VAL A 667 -13.42 22.37 16.86
C VAL A 667 -13.04 22.63 15.41
N ARG A 668 -12.59 21.60 14.70
CA ARG A 668 -12.16 21.73 13.29
C ARG A 668 -13.36 21.77 12.35
N ASN A 669 -14.35 20.96 12.60
CA ASN A 669 -15.54 20.85 11.78
C ASN A 669 -16.69 21.65 12.37
N LYS A 670 -17.03 22.76 11.74
CA LYS A 670 -18.09 23.69 12.16
C LYS A 670 -19.50 23.07 12.20
N VAL A 671 -19.69 21.91 11.58
CA VAL A 671 -20.99 21.21 11.57
C VAL A 671 -21.20 20.41 12.85
N ILE A 672 -20.09 20.04 13.54
CA ILE A 672 -20.10 19.15 14.70
C ILE A 672 -20.18 19.94 16.02
N GLY A 673 -19.71 21.18 16.05
CA GLY A 673 -19.72 21.97 17.26
C GLY A 673 -19.09 23.36 17.09
N ASN A 674 -18.96 24.04 18.21
CA ASN A 674 -18.45 25.41 18.32
C ASN A 674 -17.48 25.58 19.50
N ILE A 675 -16.71 26.63 19.49
CA ILE A 675 -15.92 27.07 20.65
C ILE A 675 -16.87 27.67 21.69
N GLY A 676 -16.70 27.31 22.96
CA GLY A 676 -17.51 27.80 24.03
C GLY A 676 -17.28 27.05 25.33
N ASP A 677 -18.05 27.35 26.33
CA ASP A 677 -18.01 26.79 27.69
C ASP A 677 -19.33 26.12 28.02
N ALA A 678 -19.27 24.89 28.54
CA ALA A 678 -20.43 24.19 29.11
C ALA A 678 -20.17 23.89 30.57
N TYR A 679 -21.23 23.95 31.39
CA TYR A 679 -21.16 23.72 32.80
C TYR A 679 -21.90 22.41 33.17
N LEU A 680 -21.20 21.54 33.92
CA LEU A 680 -21.71 20.26 34.37
C LEU A 680 -21.58 20.18 35.89
N SER A 681 -22.62 19.67 36.56
CA SER A 681 -22.59 19.35 37.98
C SER A 681 -22.09 17.91 38.16
N TYR A 682 -21.08 17.72 38.99
CA TYR A 682 -20.49 16.42 39.30
C TYR A 682 -21.06 15.84 40.58
N ASP A 683 -21.69 14.69 40.47
CA ASP A 683 -22.13 13.93 41.61
C ASP A 683 -20.97 13.10 42.20
N ARG A 684 -20.50 13.43 43.36
CA ARG A 684 -19.37 12.77 44.01
C ARG A 684 -19.67 11.34 44.44
N VAL A 685 -20.95 10.97 44.61
CA VAL A 685 -21.38 9.65 45.06
C VAL A 685 -21.34 8.63 43.93
N THR A 686 -21.89 9.02 42.80
CA THR A 686 -22.06 8.14 41.64
C THR A 686 -21.02 8.39 40.54
N GLY A 687 -20.31 9.51 40.60
CA GLY A 687 -19.39 9.94 39.55
C GLY A 687 -20.06 10.42 38.25
N VAL A 688 -21.39 10.62 38.27
CA VAL A 688 -22.18 11.04 37.11
C VAL A 688 -22.15 12.56 36.99
N TYR A 689 -22.18 13.05 35.75
CA TYR A 689 -22.29 14.46 35.42
C TYR A 689 -23.70 14.80 34.90
N LYS A 690 -24.21 15.98 35.28
CA LYS A 690 -25.48 16.51 34.77
C LYS A 690 -25.31 17.90 34.21
N SER A 691 -26.01 18.21 33.12
CA SER A 691 -26.00 19.56 32.51
C SER A 691 -26.58 20.56 33.52
N VAL A 692 -25.92 21.72 33.65
CA VAL A 692 -26.40 22.87 34.43
C VAL A 692 -26.60 24.00 33.43
N SER A 693 -27.70 24.77 33.58
CA SER A 693 -27.86 26.04 32.89
C SER A 693 -26.73 26.98 33.30
N GLU A 694 -26.28 27.86 32.38
CA GLU A 694 -25.25 28.85 32.72
C GLU A 694 -25.58 29.51 34.07
N PRO A 695 -24.59 29.70 34.95
CA PRO A 695 -24.81 30.50 36.14
C PRO A 695 -25.18 31.90 35.63
N GLN A 696 -26.45 32.27 35.75
CA GLN A 696 -26.84 33.68 35.67
C GLN A 696 -26.05 34.37 36.74
N ASP A 697 -25.39 35.46 36.39
CA ASP A 697 -24.53 36.30 37.21
C ASP A 697 -24.90 36.26 38.69
N MET A 698 -24.07 35.58 39.51
CA MET A 698 -24.10 35.74 40.95
C MET A 698 -23.15 36.85 41.36
#